data_23801f4e2d9ebfbe5940907e7a351911
#
_entry.id   23801f4e2d9ebfbe5940907e7a351911
#
_cell.length_a   1.000
_cell.length_b   1.000
_cell.length_c   1.000
_cell.angle_alpha   90.00
_cell.angle_beta   90.00
_cell.angle_gamma   90.00
#
_symmetry.space_group_name_H-M   'P 1'
#
loop_
_entity.id
_entity.type
_entity.pdbx_description
1 polymer ?
#
loop_
_entity_poly.entity_id
_entity_poly.type
_entity_poly.pdbx_seq_one_letter_code
_entity_poly.pdbx_strand_id
1 'polypeptide(L)'
;MPILYSPENQVFHLQNDRISYIIRLVAGKYPIHQYWGKKVRAIHADVMERCCNQREEGFTLHELPLDTLPQECPVFGCGDMRQGMLEVRQADGSSALDLCYESHEILKGKPALKGLPSARGEEAETLVLRLRDEHSGVAVELSYSVYPDIDVIARNMRVVNDGEQAVVLERALSACVDLENTHAQLTTLSGAWARERQIVTRPLVPGHQGVESVRGASSHQACPFMALGKSTVTEDEGEVYALSLCYSGSFWADVFVDCNDMARAQIGIQPFQFSWELKPGDSFQTPEAYLCYSANGLNGMSREFHHLCGRYITRGKYAHASRPLLVNNWEATYFDFNEDKLLELAACAKEVGIDLFVLDDGWFGHRDVDNSSLGDWVDDRRKLPNGLQGLSDKIHGLGLKFGLWFEPEMISPDSDLYRAHPDWCIHIPGRMQVESRHQLVLDLSRKEVREYIIDAVSAAMERGNVDYVKWDMNRNMNMLHSDGLDSAHQKELNHRYILGLYEILEAVTSRFPDVLFESCAGGGGRFDFGMMHYMPQAWCSDDTDAFMRCRIQYGTSMVFPVSTMGAHVSAVPNHQMGRSTPLATRAAVAMGGTYGYELDLTRLPKEELDEIRRLNEKVKALQPLLLYGEFYRLCSPFEGSKTAFMSVSEDRREAVVTHVYGPAEPNRQPLLLPLRGLDAEKEYRDVESGRVYGGDELMTHGLTIPRAWGDYMATQFHLVAVD
;
A
#
# COMPACT_ATOMS: atom_id res chain seq x y z
N MET A 1 4.31 -29.78 6.50
CA MET A 1 2.99 -29.20 6.26
C MET A 1 2.87 -27.96 7.12
N PRO A 2 2.60 -26.79 6.53
CA PRO A 2 2.42 -25.55 7.27
C PRO A 2 1.17 -25.54 8.15
N ILE A 3 0.14 -26.37 7.84
CA ILE A 3 -1.11 -26.42 8.62
C ILE A 3 -1.33 -27.82 9.15
N LEU A 4 -1.46 -27.95 10.47
CA LEU A 4 -1.73 -29.18 11.19
C LEU A 4 -3.07 -29.07 11.93
N TYR A 5 -3.89 -30.11 11.84
CA TYR A 5 -5.09 -30.23 12.67
C TYR A 5 -4.95 -31.43 13.64
N SER A 6 -5.19 -31.17 14.91
CA SER A 6 -5.26 -32.18 15.96
C SER A 6 -6.72 -32.42 16.38
N PRO A 7 -7.39 -33.46 15.90
CA PRO A 7 -8.79 -33.73 16.24
C PRO A 7 -9.02 -33.97 17.74
N GLU A 8 -8.08 -34.61 18.41
CA GLU A 8 -8.17 -34.92 19.86
C GLU A 8 -8.20 -33.66 20.71
N ASN A 9 -7.41 -32.64 20.33
CA ASN A 9 -7.28 -31.36 21.04
C ASN A 9 -8.12 -30.27 20.42
N GLN A 10 -8.72 -30.53 19.26
CA GLN A 10 -9.50 -29.53 18.46
C GLN A 10 -8.68 -28.27 18.16
N VAL A 11 -7.42 -28.45 17.74
CA VAL A 11 -6.47 -27.36 17.51
C VAL A 11 -6.00 -27.35 16.05
N PHE A 12 -6.06 -26.19 15.43
CA PHE A 12 -5.41 -25.89 14.16
C PHE A 12 -4.10 -25.14 14.45
N HIS A 13 -3.00 -25.65 13.95
CA HIS A 13 -1.68 -25.05 14.09
C HIS A 13 -1.16 -24.66 12.70
N LEU A 14 -1.21 -23.37 12.40
CA LEU A 14 -0.69 -22.75 11.20
C LEU A 14 0.75 -22.29 11.49
N GLN A 15 1.72 -22.64 10.64
CA GLN A 15 3.11 -22.43 10.96
C GLN A 15 4.01 -22.43 9.72
N ASN A 16 5.14 -21.75 9.84
CA ASN A 16 6.32 -21.97 9.01
C ASN A 16 7.52 -22.32 9.92
N ASP A 17 8.75 -22.08 9.50
CA ASP A 17 9.93 -22.38 10.31
C ASP A 17 10.17 -21.34 11.42
N ARG A 18 9.54 -20.17 11.37
CA ARG A 18 9.79 -19.04 12.26
C ARG A 18 8.60 -18.65 13.14
N ILE A 19 7.36 -18.83 12.64
CA ILE A 19 6.13 -18.40 13.34
C ILE A 19 5.15 -19.54 13.56
N SER A 20 4.26 -19.34 14.52
CA SER A 20 3.06 -20.15 14.78
C SER A 20 1.85 -19.26 14.99
N TYR A 21 0.71 -19.67 14.41
CA TYR A 21 -0.62 -19.12 14.67
C TYR A 21 -1.53 -20.30 15.05
N ILE A 22 -2.13 -20.26 16.24
CA ILE A 22 -2.87 -21.40 16.78
C ILE A 22 -4.30 -21.01 17.06
N ILE A 23 -5.23 -21.76 16.48
CA ILE A 23 -6.68 -21.64 16.68
C ILE A 23 -7.16 -22.90 17.41
N ARG A 24 -7.97 -22.71 18.46
CA ARG A 24 -8.59 -23.79 19.20
C ARG A 24 -10.10 -23.72 19.11
N LEU A 25 -10.76 -24.84 18.92
CA LEU A 25 -12.22 -24.94 19.04
C LEU A 25 -12.61 -25.17 20.49
N VAL A 26 -13.23 -24.18 21.10
CA VAL A 26 -13.76 -24.29 22.46
C VAL A 26 -15.15 -24.93 22.42
N ALA A 27 -15.39 -25.92 23.27
CA ALA A 27 -16.60 -26.75 23.31
C ALA A 27 -16.99 -27.36 21.95
N GLY A 28 -16.03 -27.50 21.01
CA GLY A 28 -16.29 -27.94 19.63
C GLY A 28 -17.08 -26.96 18.79
N LYS A 29 -17.28 -25.72 19.26
CA LYS A 29 -18.16 -24.73 18.63
C LYS A 29 -17.46 -23.44 18.19
N TYR A 30 -16.67 -22.83 19.08
CA TYR A 30 -16.13 -21.49 18.85
C TYR A 30 -14.64 -21.56 18.54
N PRO A 31 -14.20 -21.15 17.33
CA PRO A 31 -12.78 -20.96 17.03
C PRO A 31 -12.27 -19.72 17.74
N ILE A 32 -11.27 -19.91 18.58
CA ILE A 32 -10.64 -18.84 19.35
C ILE A 32 -9.17 -18.72 19.01
N HIS A 33 -8.66 -17.51 19.05
CA HIS A 33 -7.26 -17.18 18.92
C HIS A 33 -6.51 -17.64 20.19
N GLN A 34 -5.65 -18.64 20.07
CA GLN A 34 -4.89 -19.12 21.22
C GLN A 34 -3.48 -18.55 21.28
N TYR A 35 -2.84 -18.37 20.13
CA TYR A 35 -1.47 -17.89 20.06
C TYR A 35 -1.11 -17.36 18.66
N TRP A 36 -0.35 -16.29 18.61
CA TRP A 36 0.35 -15.80 17.44
C TRP A 36 1.71 -15.26 17.86
N GLY A 37 2.80 -15.69 17.20
CA GLY A 37 4.15 -15.28 17.57
C GLY A 37 5.23 -16.22 17.07
N LYS A 38 6.36 -16.26 17.77
CA LYS A 38 7.48 -17.16 17.47
C LYS A 38 7.03 -18.60 17.37
N LYS A 39 7.73 -19.39 16.57
CA LYS A 39 7.50 -20.81 16.41
C LYS A 39 7.46 -21.54 17.76
N VAL A 40 6.38 -22.25 17.97
CA VAL A 40 6.21 -23.19 19.09
C VAL A 40 5.85 -24.58 18.55
N ARG A 41 6.15 -25.62 19.29
CA ARG A 41 5.79 -27.01 18.88
C ARG A 41 4.32 -27.31 19.15
N ALA A 42 3.82 -26.85 20.29
CA ALA A 42 2.44 -26.98 20.74
C ALA A 42 2.20 -26.01 21.90
N ILE A 43 0.93 -25.70 22.18
CA ILE A 43 0.51 -25.03 23.39
C ILE A 43 -0.42 -25.97 24.15
N HIS A 44 -0.06 -26.29 25.39
CA HIS A 44 -0.83 -27.14 26.29
C HIS A 44 -1.64 -26.36 27.32
N ALA A 45 -1.35 -25.05 27.48
CA ALA A 45 -2.09 -24.17 28.37
C ALA A 45 -3.55 -24.07 27.93
N ASP A 46 -4.46 -24.19 28.91
CA ASP A 46 -5.88 -23.99 28.63
C ASP A 46 -6.20 -22.48 28.60
N VAL A 47 -6.62 -22.01 27.45
CA VAL A 47 -7.05 -20.62 27.29
C VAL A 47 -8.24 -20.31 28.19
N MET A 48 -9.08 -21.29 28.51
CA MET A 48 -10.24 -21.14 29.39
C MET A 48 -9.85 -20.78 30.83
N GLU A 49 -8.72 -21.31 31.33
CA GLU A 49 -8.21 -20.95 32.67
C GLU A 49 -7.87 -19.45 32.76
N ARG A 50 -7.48 -18.83 31.66
CA ARG A 50 -7.11 -17.43 31.57
C ARG A 50 -8.34 -16.53 31.37
N CYS A 51 -9.31 -16.97 30.57
CA CYS A 51 -10.45 -16.16 30.17
C CYS A 51 -11.66 -16.31 31.11
N CYS A 52 -11.81 -17.43 31.81
CA CYS A 52 -13.01 -17.74 32.59
C CYS A 52 -12.94 -17.37 34.08
N ASN A 53 -11.88 -16.76 34.57
CA ASN A 53 -11.71 -16.39 35.98
C ASN A 53 -12.47 -15.13 36.41
N GLN A 54 -13.44 -14.65 35.63
CA GLN A 54 -14.19 -13.46 35.97
C GLN A 54 -15.36 -13.76 36.92
N ARG A 55 -15.46 -12.94 37.95
CA ARG A 55 -16.40 -13.11 39.07
C ARG A 55 -17.76 -12.47 38.88
N GLU A 56 -17.99 -11.73 37.80
CA GLU A 56 -19.20 -10.94 37.66
C GLU A 56 -19.97 -11.30 36.39
N GLU A 57 -21.23 -11.15 36.48
CA GLU A 57 -22.39 -11.15 35.60
C GLU A 57 -22.12 -11.18 34.07
N GLY A 58 -21.16 -12.02 33.63
CA GLY A 58 -20.95 -12.27 32.21
C GLY A 58 -22.13 -12.99 31.61
N PHE A 59 -22.55 -12.56 30.44
CA PHE A 59 -23.51 -13.32 29.66
C PHE A 59 -22.84 -14.62 29.19
N THR A 60 -23.52 -15.73 29.39
CA THR A 60 -22.99 -17.04 28.96
C THR A 60 -23.91 -17.66 27.92
N LEU A 61 -23.31 -18.12 26.82
CA LEU A 61 -23.96 -18.99 25.88
C LEU A 61 -23.23 -20.35 25.92
N HIS A 62 -23.98 -21.42 26.04
CA HIS A 62 -23.41 -22.77 26.21
C HIS A 62 -22.42 -22.87 27.38
N GLU A 63 -22.67 -22.16 28.47
CA GLU A 63 -21.82 -22.07 29.66
C GLU A 63 -20.44 -21.41 29.41
N LEU A 64 -20.28 -20.66 28.29
CA LEU A 64 -19.05 -19.98 27.91
C LEU A 64 -19.17 -18.48 28.04
N PRO A 65 -18.21 -17.76 28.61
CA PRO A 65 -18.18 -16.32 28.70
C PRO A 65 -17.61 -15.73 27.40
N LEU A 66 -18.43 -15.63 26.35
CA LEU A 66 -17.97 -15.15 25.02
C LEU A 66 -17.38 -13.75 25.05
N ASP A 67 -17.78 -12.93 26.03
CA ASP A 67 -17.28 -11.54 26.22
C ASP A 67 -15.77 -11.48 26.56
N THR A 68 -15.21 -12.57 27.04
CA THR A 68 -13.79 -12.63 27.42
C THR A 68 -12.97 -13.54 26.51
N LEU A 69 -13.62 -14.29 25.63
CA LEU A 69 -12.92 -15.21 24.72
C LEU A 69 -12.34 -14.45 23.50
N PRO A 70 -11.11 -14.72 23.11
CA PRO A 70 -10.48 -14.16 21.91
C PRO A 70 -10.98 -14.85 20.64
N GLN A 71 -12.19 -14.53 20.21
CA GLN A 71 -12.86 -15.18 19.08
C GLN A 71 -12.21 -14.81 17.75
N GLU A 72 -12.09 -15.78 16.83
CA GLU A 72 -11.62 -15.55 15.45
C GLU A 72 -12.66 -14.79 14.60
N CYS A 73 -13.94 -14.93 14.91
CA CYS A 73 -15.04 -14.21 14.27
C CYS A 73 -16.05 -13.72 15.31
N PRO A 74 -15.72 -12.67 16.07
CA PRO A 74 -16.67 -12.14 17.05
C PRO A 74 -17.85 -11.50 16.34
N VAL A 75 -19.06 -11.79 16.87
CA VAL A 75 -20.34 -11.24 16.40
C VAL A 75 -21.17 -10.75 17.60
N PHE A 76 -22.13 -9.86 17.34
CA PHE A 76 -23.04 -9.38 18.35
C PHE A 76 -24.20 -10.37 18.59
N GLY A 77 -24.70 -10.43 19.81
CA GLY A 77 -25.99 -11.02 20.16
C GLY A 77 -25.95 -12.18 21.12
N CYS A 78 -24.81 -12.89 21.22
CA CYS A 78 -24.70 -14.12 22.04
C CYS A 78 -23.82 -13.96 23.28
N GLY A 79 -23.49 -12.72 23.65
CA GLY A 79 -22.79 -12.44 24.91
C GLY A 79 -21.43 -11.77 24.77
N ASP A 80 -20.83 -11.66 23.58
CA ASP A 80 -19.68 -10.77 23.35
C ASP A 80 -20.20 -9.35 23.19
N MET A 81 -19.91 -8.47 24.15
CA MET A 81 -20.36 -7.07 24.17
C MET A 81 -19.33 -6.14 23.52
N ARG A 82 -18.18 -6.66 23.12
CA ARG A 82 -17.16 -5.93 22.35
C ARG A 82 -17.60 -5.84 20.89
N GLN A 83 -17.08 -4.86 20.17
CA GLN A 83 -17.42 -4.66 18.77
C GLN A 83 -17.02 -5.88 17.91
N GLY A 84 -18.02 -6.46 17.21
CA GLY A 84 -17.84 -7.60 16.32
C GLY A 84 -17.17 -7.23 14.98
N MET A 85 -16.61 -8.23 14.28
CA MET A 85 -16.08 -8.06 12.92
C MET A 85 -17.16 -8.19 11.84
N LEU A 86 -18.29 -8.82 12.15
CA LEU A 86 -19.42 -9.01 11.26
C LEU A 86 -20.71 -8.53 11.95
N GLU A 87 -21.52 -7.77 11.22
CA GLU A 87 -22.85 -7.35 11.65
C GLU A 87 -23.83 -7.57 10.49
N VAL A 88 -24.87 -8.36 10.78
CA VAL A 88 -25.88 -8.78 9.81
C VAL A 88 -27.26 -8.41 10.34
N ARG A 89 -27.97 -7.60 9.59
CA ARG A 89 -29.39 -7.34 9.87
C ARG A 89 -30.22 -8.40 9.16
N GLN A 90 -30.94 -9.19 9.94
CA GLN A 90 -31.85 -10.23 9.48
C GLN A 90 -33.16 -9.65 8.95
N ALA A 91 -33.96 -10.47 8.28
CA ALA A 91 -35.23 -10.02 7.67
C ALA A 91 -36.25 -9.50 8.68
N ASP A 92 -36.22 -9.98 9.94
CA ASP A 92 -37.07 -9.52 11.04
C ASP A 92 -36.52 -8.24 11.71
N GLY A 93 -35.39 -7.73 11.29
CA GLY A 93 -34.71 -6.54 11.82
C GLY A 93 -33.76 -6.83 12.98
N SER A 94 -33.65 -8.07 13.47
CA SER A 94 -32.67 -8.46 14.47
C SER A 94 -31.26 -8.55 13.88
N SER A 95 -30.22 -8.52 14.75
CA SER A 95 -28.82 -8.62 14.32
C SER A 95 -28.00 -9.62 15.13
N ALA A 96 -28.66 -10.39 16.00
CA ALA A 96 -27.97 -11.42 16.80
C ALA A 96 -27.60 -12.62 15.95
N LEU A 97 -26.33 -13.06 16.07
CA LEU A 97 -25.81 -14.26 15.42
C LEU A 97 -25.13 -15.16 16.44
N ASP A 98 -25.24 -16.48 16.27
CA ASP A 98 -24.48 -17.52 16.98
C ASP A 98 -23.67 -18.35 15.97
N LEU A 99 -22.50 -17.87 15.57
CA LEU A 99 -21.63 -18.52 14.60
C LEU A 99 -20.86 -19.68 15.21
N CYS A 100 -21.41 -20.87 15.07
CA CYS A 100 -20.78 -22.11 15.52
C CYS A 100 -19.97 -22.79 14.39
N TYR A 101 -18.83 -23.39 14.75
CA TYR A 101 -18.03 -24.21 13.84
C TYR A 101 -18.87 -25.34 13.22
N GLU A 102 -18.82 -25.44 11.89
CA GLU A 102 -19.49 -26.47 11.12
C GLU A 102 -18.47 -27.46 10.53
N SER A 103 -17.46 -26.96 9.86
CA SER A 103 -16.46 -27.78 9.17
C SER A 103 -15.17 -27.00 8.88
N HIS A 104 -14.15 -27.69 8.37
CA HIS A 104 -12.95 -27.07 7.84
C HIS A 104 -12.41 -27.81 6.63
N GLU A 105 -11.60 -27.09 5.85
CA GLU A 105 -10.83 -27.62 4.73
C GLU A 105 -9.40 -27.07 4.78
N ILE A 106 -8.42 -27.90 4.41
CA ILE A 106 -7.03 -27.48 4.22
C ILE A 106 -6.67 -27.67 2.75
N LEU A 107 -6.43 -26.54 2.08
CA LEU A 107 -6.15 -26.47 0.65
C LEU A 107 -4.64 -26.29 0.39
N LYS A 108 -4.15 -26.89 -0.68
CA LYS A 108 -2.83 -26.56 -1.24
C LYS A 108 -2.94 -25.30 -2.08
N GLY A 109 -1.95 -24.41 -1.92
CA GLY A 109 -1.94 -23.11 -2.55
C GLY A 109 -2.90 -22.13 -1.88
N LYS A 110 -2.89 -20.92 -2.42
CA LYS A 110 -3.77 -19.82 -1.98
C LYS A 110 -4.83 -19.54 -3.05
N PRO A 111 -6.12 -19.71 -2.75
CA PRO A 111 -7.20 -19.35 -3.66
C PRO A 111 -7.19 -17.84 -3.97
N ALA A 112 -7.40 -17.49 -5.25
CA ALA A 112 -7.60 -16.11 -5.65
C ALA A 112 -8.99 -15.62 -5.21
N LEU A 113 -9.08 -14.34 -4.86
CA LEU A 113 -10.36 -13.70 -4.55
C LEU A 113 -11.03 -13.21 -5.84
N LYS A 114 -12.31 -13.52 -5.99
CA LYS A 114 -13.05 -13.09 -7.18
C LYS A 114 -13.33 -11.59 -7.15
N GLY A 115 -12.80 -10.85 -8.15
CA GLY A 115 -13.04 -9.42 -8.31
C GLY A 115 -12.26 -8.53 -7.32
N LEU A 116 -11.40 -9.10 -6.50
CA LEU A 116 -10.55 -8.40 -5.55
C LEU A 116 -9.08 -8.76 -5.74
N PRO A 117 -8.16 -7.81 -5.60
CA PRO A 117 -6.74 -8.11 -5.55
C PRO A 117 -6.41 -8.95 -4.30
N SER A 118 -5.47 -9.85 -4.45
CA SER A 118 -5.01 -10.70 -3.35
C SER A 118 -3.59 -11.20 -3.61
N ALA A 119 -2.90 -11.60 -2.56
CA ALA A 119 -1.62 -12.28 -2.71
C ALA A 119 -1.81 -13.63 -3.42
N ARG A 120 -0.79 -14.09 -4.13
CA ARG A 120 -0.70 -15.40 -4.79
C ARG A 120 0.13 -16.34 -3.92
N GLY A 121 0.15 -17.62 -4.23
CA GLY A 121 1.03 -18.56 -3.52
C GLY A 121 0.66 -19.99 -3.81
N GLU A 122 1.36 -20.63 -4.79
CA GLU A 122 1.17 -22.04 -5.10
C GLU A 122 1.74 -22.95 -4.00
N GLU A 123 2.80 -22.50 -3.32
CA GLU A 123 3.46 -23.21 -2.23
C GLU A 123 2.85 -22.94 -0.84
N ALA A 124 1.91 -21.99 -0.76
CA ALA A 124 1.16 -21.73 0.46
C ALA A 124 0.21 -22.90 0.80
N GLU A 125 -0.21 -22.98 2.03
CA GLU A 125 -1.38 -23.79 2.44
C GLU A 125 -2.45 -22.85 3.03
N THR A 126 -3.72 -23.17 2.77
CA THR A 126 -4.86 -22.37 3.23
C THR A 126 -5.79 -23.20 4.09
N LEU A 127 -6.03 -22.76 5.32
CA LEU A 127 -7.12 -23.24 6.16
C LEU A 127 -8.37 -22.43 5.86
N VAL A 128 -9.47 -23.13 5.60
CA VAL A 128 -10.81 -22.55 5.53
C VAL A 128 -11.64 -23.12 6.68
N LEU A 129 -12.06 -22.25 7.59
CA LEU A 129 -12.99 -22.60 8.68
C LEU A 129 -14.39 -22.14 8.29
N ARG A 130 -15.36 -23.04 8.29
CA ARG A 130 -16.75 -22.72 8.06
C ARG A 130 -17.51 -22.68 9.38
N LEU A 131 -18.13 -21.54 9.64
CA LEU A 131 -19.01 -21.29 10.79
C LEU A 131 -20.43 -21.05 10.27
N ARG A 132 -21.43 -21.39 11.05
CA ARG A 132 -22.82 -21.22 10.66
C ARG A 132 -23.68 -20.79 11.87
N ASP A 133 -24.56 -19.86 11.62
CA ASP A 133 -25.71 -19.57 12.49
C ASP A 133 -26.92 -20.41 12.01
N GLU A 134 -27.36 -21.34 12.84
CA GLU A 134 -28.43 -22.29 12.48
C GLU A 134 -29.78 -21.57 12.33
N HIS A 135 -29.99 -20.46 13.05
CA HIS A 135 -31.25 -19.74 13.06
C HIS A 135 -31.48 -18.96 11.77
N SER A 136 -30.52 -18.16 11.36
CA SER A 136 -30.63 -17.32 10.16
C SER A 136 -30.18 -18.04 8.88
N GLY A 137 -29.40 -19.11 9.02
CA GLY A 137 -28.73 -19.77 7.90
C GLY A 137 -27.52 -19.00 7.35
N VAL A 138 -27.10 -17.91 8.00
CA VAL A 138 -25.88 -17.19 7.61
C VAL A 138 -24.67 -18.06 7.93
N ALA A 139 -23.82 -18.26 6.95
CA ALA A 139 -22.55 -18.95 7.11
C ALA A 139 -21.36 -18.03 6.82
N VAL A 140 -20.22 -18.32 7.44
CA VAL A 140 -18.97 -17.58 7.27
C VAL A 140 -17.83 -18.55 6.98
N GLU A 141 -17.05 -18.28 5.96
CA GLU A 141 -15.81 -18.98 5.64
C GLU A 141 -14.64 -18.06 5.97
N LEU A 142 -13.87 -18.44 7.01
CA LEU A 142 -12.64 -17.73 7.39
C LEU A 142 -11.45 -18.42 6.74
N SER A 143 -10.73 -17.70 5.87
CA SER A 143 -9.57 -18.23 5.17
C SER A 143 -8.28 -17.70 5.78
N TYR A 144 -7.31 -18.58 6.01
CA TYR A 144 -5.97 -18.28 6.52
C TYR A 144 -4.94 -18.95 5.64
N SER A 145 -4.15 -18.18 4.90
CA SER A 145 -3.09 -18.73 4.06
C SER A 145 -1.72 -18.46 4.67
N VAL A 146 -0.90 -19.50 4.78
CA VAL A 146 0.44 -19.45 5.35
C VAL A 146 1.47 -19.73 4.28
N TYR A 147 2.53 -18.93 4.26
CA TYR A 147 3.63 -19.01 3.31
C TYR A 147 4.87 -19.66 3.96
N PRO A 148 5.65 -20.44 3.21
CA PRO A 148 6.83 -21.10 3.77
C PRO A 148 7.98 -20.14 4.09
N ASP A 149 8.10 -19.03 3.38
CA ASP A 149 9.28 -18.16 3.33
C ASP A 149 9.07 -16.74 3.89
N ILE A 150 7.84 -16.37 4.26
CA ILE A 150 7.51 -15.08 4.89
C ILE A 150 6.69 -15.26 6.16
N ASP A 151 6.86 -14.35 7.12
CA ASP A 151 6.16 -14.37 8.40
C ASP A 151 4.85 -13.60 8.37
N VAL A 152 4.09 -13.81 7.29
CA VAL A 152 2.79 -13.21 7.03
C VAL A 152 1.72 -14.28 6.84
N ILE A 153 0.55 -14.03 7.41
CA ILE A 153 -0.67 -14.81 7.18
C ILE A 153 -1.64 -13.93 6.39
N ALA A 154 -2.08 -14.39 5.23
CA ALA A 154 -3.15 -13.74 4.48
C ALA A 154 -4.50 -14.22 4.99
N ARG A 155 -5.39 -13.29 5.35
CA ARG A 155 -6.70 -13.58 5.95
C ARG A 155 -7.81 -12.84 5.22
N ASN A 156 -8.92 -13.54 5.01
CA ASN A 156 -10.17 -12.95 4.48
C ASN A 156 -11.38 -13.71 5.02
N MET A 157 -12.54 -13.13 4.80
CA MET A 157 -13.82 -13.71 5.18
C MET A 157 -14.77 -13.71 3.99
N ARG A 158 -15.48 -14.82 3.78
CA ARG A 158 -16.60 -14.90 2.87
C ARG A 158 -17.86 -15.17 3.65
N VAL A 159 -18.86 -14.27 3.52
CA VAL A 159 -20.19 -14.43 4.13
C VAL A 159 -21.12 -15.02 3.10
N VAL A 160 -21.85 -16.06 3.46
CA VAL A 160 -22.78 -16.79 2.58
C VAL A 160 -24.17 -16.77 3.22
N ASN A 161 -25.19 -16.45 2.46
CA ASN A 161 -26.57 -16.58 2.88
C ASN A 161 -27.13 -17.93 2.42
N ASP A 162 -27.03 -18.96 3.28
CA ASP A 162 -27.67 -20.27 3.06
C ASP A 162 -29.09 -20.35 3.64
N GLY A 163 -29.61 -19.22 4.15
CA GLY A 163 -30.97 -19.10 4.67
C GLY A 163 -32.01 -18.95 3.55
N GLU A 164 -33.27 -18.80 3.98
CA GLU A 164 -34.40 -18.67 3.06
C GLU A 164 -34.80 -17.20 2.78
N GLN A 165 -34.29 -16.26 3.54
CA GLN A 165 -34.61 -14.83 3.45
C GLN A 165 -33.36 -13.99 3.15
N ALA A 166 -33.56 -12.83 2.52
CA ALA A 166 -32.48 -11.88 2.30
C ALA A 166 -32.02 -11.27 3.64
N VAL A 167 -30.70 -11.08 3.75
CA VAL A 167 -30.05 -10.42 4.87
C VAL A 167 -29.22 -9.24 4.38
N VAL A 168 -28.91 -8.29 5.28
CA VAL A 168 -28.09 -7.13 4.93
C VAL A 168 -26.87 -7.09 5.84
N LEU A 169 -25.68 -7.13 5.24
CA LEU A 169 -24.44 -6.88 5.94
C LEU A 169 -24.33 -5.38 6.24
N GLU A 170 -24.12 -5.01 7.50
CA GLU A 170 -23.88 -3.62 7.93
C GLU A 170 -22.42 -3.41 8.34
N ARG A 171 -21.70 -4.52 8.60
CA ARG A 171 -20.26 -4.58 8.82
C ARG A 171 -19.72 -5.92 8.32
N ALA A 172 -18.58 -5.89 7.63
CA ALA A 172 -17.86 -7.09 7.21
C ALA A 172 -16.35 -6.78 7.16
N LEU A 173 -15.64 -7.06 8.26
CA LEU A 173 -14.20 -6.82 8.35
C LEU A 173 -13.42 -8.05 7.86
N SER A 174 -12.18 -7.83 7.43
CA SER A 174 -11.32 -8.87 6.87
C SER A 174 -10.58 -9.67 7.94
N ALA A 175 -10.22 -9.03 9.05
CA ALA A 175 -9.49 -9.67 10.14
C ALA A 175 -9.85 -9.08 11.51
N CYS A 176 -9.79 -9.95 12.52
CA CYS A 176 -9.88 -9.64 13.93
C CYS A 176 -8.87 -10.50 14.68
N VAL A 177 -8.09 -9.91 15.59
CA VAL A 177 -7.17 -10.63 16.48
C VAL A 177 -7.21 -9.97 17.86
N ASP A 178 -7.45 -10.76 18.89
CA ASP A 178 -7.41 -10.31 20.27
C ASP A 178 -6.03 -10.62 20.87
N LEU A 179 -5.31 -9.58 21.31
CA LEU A 179 -3.98 -9.66 21.90
C LEU A 179 -4.00 -9.14 23.34
N GLU A 180 -3.08 -9.64 24.18
CA GLU A 180 -2.90 -9.05 25.52
C GLU A 180 -2.29 -7.65 25.41
N ASN A 181 -2.93 -6.66 26.03
CA ASN A 181 -2.38 -5.30 26.12
C ASN A 181 -1.35 -5.21 27.24
N THR A 182 -0.15 -5.69 26.99
CA THR A 182 0.97 -5.59 27.92
C THR A 182 1.76 -4.29 27.76
N HIS A 183 1.11 -3.12 27.95
CA HIS A 183 1.69 -1.80 27.69
C HIS A 183 2.12 -1.62 26.22
N ALA A 184 1.28 -2.10 25.30
CA ALA A 184 1.52 -1.97 23.88
C ALA A 184 1.40 -0.53 23.39
N GLN A 185 2.13 -0.22 22.34
CA GLN A 185 1.99 1.00 21.56
C GLN A 185 1.39 0.66 20.20
N LEU A 186 0.57 1.57 19.69
CA LEU A 186 0.02 1.53 18.35
C LEU A 186 0.81 2.46 17.44
N THR A 187 1.39 1.91 16.39
CA THR A 187 2.04 2.66 15.31
C THR A 187 1.15 2.65 14.07
N THR A 188 0.89 3.83 13.53
CA THR A 188 0.10 4.07 12.33
C THR A 188 0.80 5.03 11.39
N LEU A 189 0.39 5.06 10.11
CA LEU A 189 0.87 5.99 9.11
C LEU A 189 -0.22 6.99 8.79
N SER A 190 -0.01 8.25 9.14
CA SER A 190 -0.94 9.35 8.94
C SER A 190 -0.28 10.47 8.14
N GLY A 191 -1.04 11.46 7.70
CA GLY A 191 -0.43 12.57 6.96
C GLY A 191 -1.43 13.53 6.35
N ALA A 192 -1.03 14.08 5.22
CA ALA A 192 -1.81 14.96 4.38
C ALA A 192 -1.25 14.91 2.95
N TRP A 193 -1.91 15.56 2.00
CA TRP A 193 -1.34 15.84 0.69
C TRP A 193 0.04 16.51 0.84
N ALA A 194 1.02 16.06 0.08
CA ALA A 194 2.41 16.50 0.10
C ALA A 194 3.15 16.24 1.44
N ARG A 195 2.58 15.44 2.33
CA ARG A 195 3.15 15.03 3.62
C ARG A 195 2.57 13.68 4.05
N GLU A 196 2.64 12.72 3.17
CA GLU A 196 2.05 11.39 3.35
C GLU A 196 2.86 10.53 4.31
N ARG A 197 2.23 9.52 4.89
CA ARG A 197 2.80 8.41 5.68
C ARG A 197 3.78 8.83 6.77
N GLN A 198 3.41 9.86 7.51
CA GLN A 198 4.14 10.22 8.74
C GLN A 198 3.89 9.15 9.80
N ILE A 199 4.95 8.66 10.43
CA ILE A 199 4.87 7.66 11.50
C ILE A 199 4.31 8.31 12.76
N VAL A 200 3.24 7.73 13.29
CA VAL A 200 2.60 8.16 14.55
C VAL A 200 2.52 6.96 15.48
N THR A 201 3.24 7.04 16.60
CA THR A 201 3.23 6.02 17.66
C THR A 201 2.62 6.60 18.92
N ARG A 202 1.70 5.85 19.54
CA ARG A 202 1.02 6.24 20.78
C ARG A 202 0.76 5.02 21.67
N PRO A 203 0.77 5.18 23.01
CA PRO A 203 0.41 4.09 23.91
C PRO A 203 -1.06 3.72 23.74
N LEU A 204 -1.37 2.42 23.84
CA LEU A 204 -2.74 1.95 23.93
C LEU A 204 -3.32 2.28 25.32
N VAL A 205 -4.55 2.80 25.30
CA VAL A 205 -5.35 3.10 26.50
C VAL A 205 -6.74 2.48 26.32
N PRO A 206 -7.53 2.27 27.40
CA PRO A 206 -8.89 1.77 27.28
C PRO A 206 -9.75 2.55 26.28
N GLY A 207 -10.49 1.85 25.44
CA GLY A 207 -11.32 2.40 24.36
C GLY A 207 -10.75 2.19 22.96
N HIS A 208 -11.31 2.88 21.97
CA HIS A 208 -10.99 2.75 20.55
C HIS A 208 -9.83 3.65 20.12
N GLN A 209 -8.91 3.10 19.35
CA GLN A 209 -7.75 3.82 18.81
C GLN A 209 -7.38 3.24 17.46
N GLY A 210 -7.44 4.05 16.41
CA GLY A 210 -7.18 3.55 15.07
C GLY A 210 -6.97 4.64 14.04
N VAL A 211 -7.06 4.23 12.79
CA VAL A 211 -7.06 5.09 11.59
C VAL A 211 -8.13 4.60 10.63
N GLU A 212 -8.70 5.52 9.87
CA GLU A 212 -9.75 5.21 8.92
C GLU A 212 -9.71 6.12 7.70
N SER A 213 -10.39 5.73 6.64
CA SER A 213 -10.76 6.59 5.52
C SER A 213 -12.23 6.41 5.20
N VAL A 214 -12.95 7.52 5.05
CA VAL A 214 -14.35 7.59 4.57
C VAL A 214 -14.43 8.31 3.21
N ARG A 215 -13.29 8.37 2.49
CA ARG A 215 -13.11 9.23 1.31
C ARG A 215 -13.34 8.53 -0.03
N GLY A 216 -13.77 7.27 -0.01
CA GLY A 216 -13.89 6.46 -1.21
C GLY A 216 -12.56 5.86 -1.69
N ALA A 217 -11.47 6.15 -1.00
CA ALA A 217 -10.14 5.61 -1.27
C ALA A 217 -9.35 5.50 0.04
N SER A 218 -8.29 4.69 0.09
CA SER A 218 -7.18 4.90 1.01
C SER A 218 -6.68 6.32 0.76
N SER A 219 -6.25 7.11 1.67
CA SER A 219 -6.06 8.53 1.43
C SER A 219 -4.74 9.05 1.97
N HIS A 220 -4.38 10.29 1.65
CA HIS A 220 -3.22 10.98 2.21
C HIS A 220 -3.22 11.01 3.75
N GLN A 221 -4.41 11.05 4.37
CA GLN A 221 -4.58 11.24 5.81
C GLN A 221 -4.31 9.98 6.61
N ALA A 222 -4.52 8.81 6.03
CA ALA A 222 -4.32 7.53 6.69
C ALA A 222 -3.94 6.44 5.67
N CYS A 223 -3.10 5.49 6.12
CA CYS A 223 -2.75 4.29 5.37
C CYS A 223 -3.46 3.08 6.02
N PRO A 224 -3.95 2.09 5.25
CA PRO A 224 -4.59 0.89 5.78
C PRO A 224 -3.56 -0.06 6.42
N PHE A 225 -2.95 0.41 7.50
CA PHE A 225 -1.88 -0.24 8.24
C PHE A 225 -1.91 0.14 9.71
N MET A 226 -1.64 -0.82 10.57
CA MET A 226 -1.35 -0.62 11.98
C MET A 226 -0.36 -1.67 12.48
N ALA A 227 0.48 -1.29 13.45
CA ALA A 227 1.42 -2.19 14.12
C ALA A 227 1.35 -2.01 15.63
N LEU A 228 1.43 -3.11 16.34
CA LEU A 228 1.41 -3.21 17.80
C LEU A 228 2.73 -3.77 18.30
N GLY A 229 3.29 -3.17 19.33
CA GLY A 229 4.50 -3.64 19.97
C GLY A 229 4.71 -2.96 21.32
N LYS A 230 5.60 -3.46 22.14
CA LYS A 230 5.95 -2.82 23.42
C LYS A 230 6.68 -1.49 23.18
N SER A 231 6.70 -0.61 24.16
CA SER A 231 7.45 0.66 24.10
C SER A 231 8.97 0.49 23.93
N THR A 232 9.48 -0.73 24.10
CA THR A 232 10.89 -1.09 23.92
C THR A 232 11.22 -1.56 22.50
N VAL A 233 10.22 -1.62 21.60
CA VAL A 233 10.45 -1.95 20.19
C VAL A 233 11.27 -0.85 19.52
N THR A 234 12.29 -1.27 18.79
CA THR A 234 13.13 -0.40 17.96
C THR A 234 13.02 -0.80 16.49
N GLU A 235 13.83 -0.21 15.63
CA GLU A 235 13.93 -0.65 14.23
C GLU A 235 14.41 -2.10 14.12
N ASP A 236 15.25 -2.59 15.02
CA ASP A 236 15.93 -3.87 14.89
C ASP A 236 15.57 -4.89 15.99
N GLU A 237 14.91 -4.47 17.06
CA GLU A 237 14.65 -5.32 18.23
C GLU A 237 13.19 -5.20 18.70
N GLY A 238 12.70 -6.30 19.27
CA GLY A 238 11.38 -6.41 19.87
C GLY A 238 10.36 -7.11 18.97
N GLU A 239 9.27 -7.53 19.59
CA GLU A 239 8.15 -8.21 18.91
C GLU A 239 7.15 -7.20 18.38
N VAL A 240 6.78 -7.36 17.11
CA VAL A 240 5.81 -6.52 16.40
C VAL A 240 4.71 -7.40 15.79
N TYR A 241 3.47 -7.00 16.01
CA TYR A 241 2.27 -7.56 15.42
C TYR A 241 1.65 -6.51 14.51
N ALA A 242 1.57 -6.75 13.22
CA ALA A 242 1.10 -5.75 12.28
C ALA A 242 -0.02 -6.29 11.39
N LEU A 243 -0.94 -5.39 11.06
CA LEU A 243 -2.05 -5.66 10.14
C LEU A 243 -2.02 -4.65 9.00
N SER A 244 -2.25 -5.13 7.77
CA SER A 244 -2.44 -4.27 6.60
C SER A 244 -3.56 -4.84 5.72
N LEU A 245 -4.16 -3.98 4.86
CA LEU A 245 -5.30 -4.36 4.03
C LEU A 245 -4.97 -4.22 2.54
N CYS A 246 -5.33 -5.23 1.76
CA CYS A 246 -5.24 -5.22 0.30
C CYS A 246 -6.54 -4.62 -0.29
N TYR A 247 -6.72 -3.32 -0.13
CA TYR A 247 -7.93 -2.63 -0.55
C TYR A 247 -7.69 -1.14 -0.78
N SER A 248 -8.18 -0.61 -1.89
CA SER A 248 -7.97 0.79 -2.30
C SER A 248 -9.13 1.72 -1.96
N GLY A 249 -10.18 1.22 -1.32
CA GLY A 249 -11.37 1.97 -0.94
C GLY A 249 -11.34 2.53 0.49
N SER A 250 -12.51 2.98 0.94
CA SER A 250 -12.71 3.39 2.34
C SER A 250 -12.47 2.22 3.28
N PHE A 251 -11.62 2.41 4.29
CA PHE A 251 -11.21 1.37 5.22
C PHE A 251 -11.32 1.81 6.67
N TRP A 252 -11.34 0.83 7.57
CA TRP A 252 -11.31 1.01 9.01
C TRP A 252 -10.29 0.05 9.63
N ALA A 253 -9.40 0.58 10.45
CA ALA A 253 -8.39 -0.16 11.19
C ALA A 253 -8.34 0.37 12.61
N ASP A 254 -8.68 -0.47 13.60
CA ASP A 254 -8.89 -0.05 14.98
C ASP A 254 -8.37 -1.09 15.97
N VAL A 255 -7.99 -0.60 17.14
CA VAL A 255 -7.66 -1.41 18.31
C VAL A 255 -8.54 -0.95 19.46
N PHE A 256 -9.42 -1.82 19.92
CA PHE A 256 -10.23 -1.63 21.10
C PHE A 256 -9.59 -2.30 22.31
N VAL A 257 -9.23 -1.52 23.32
CA VAL A 257 -8.77 -2.05 24.60
C VAL A 257 -9.96 -2.12 25.54
N ASP A 258 -10.32 -3.33 25.96
CA ASP A 258 -11.46 -3.59 26.84
C ASP A 258 -11.12 -3.43 28.34
N CYS A 259 -12.11 -3.65 29.21
CA CYS A 259 -11.98 -3.55 30.67
C CYS A 259 -11.08 -4.65 31.28
N ASN A 260 -10.69 -5.64 30.52
CA ASN A 260 -9.82 -6.75 30.93
C ASN A 260 -8.39 -6.59 30.38
N ASP A 261 -8.05 -5.41 29.84
CA ASP A 261 -6.78 -5.14 29.19
C ASP A 261 -6.49 -6.03 27.97
N MET A 262 -7.55 -6.52 27.29
CA MET A 262 -7.42 -7.18 26.00
C MET A 262 -7.51 -6.15 24.88
N ALA A 263 -6.61 -6.24 23.92
CA ALA A 263 -6.57 -5.38 22.73
C ALA A 263 -7.13 -6.14 21.53
N ARG A 264 -8.34 -5.81 21.11
CA ARG A 264 -8.96 -6.33 19.88
C ARG A 264 -8.54 -5.50 18.69
N ALA A 265 -7.65 -6.02 17.87
CA ALA A 265 -7.20 -5.39 16.63
C ALA A 265 -8.05 -5.87 15.45
N GLN A 266 -8.64 -4.93 14.70
CA GLN A 266 -9.54 -5.22 13.57
C GLN A 266 -9.20 -4.37 12.37
N ILE A 267 -9.35 -4.94 11.15
CA ILE A 267 -9.14 -4.21 9.89
C ILE A 267 -10.07 -4.73 8.80
N GLY A 268 -10.58 -3.81 7.95
CA GLY A 268 -11.45 -4.16 6.83
C GLY A 268 -12.09 -2.96 6.14
N ILE A 269 -13.17 -3.21 5.41
CA ILE A 269 -13.97 -2.17 4.78
C ILE A 269 -14.57 -1.26 5.86
N GLN A 270 -14.59 0.06 5.59
CA GLN A 270 -15.21 1.06 6.45
C GLN A 270 -16.71 0.79 6.62
N PRO A 271 -17.23 0.56 7.84
CA PRO A 271 -18.65 0.32 8.06
C PRO A 271 -19.54 1.56 7.86
N PHE A 272 -18.96 2.76 8.00
CA PHE A 272 -19.73 3.99 7.75
C PHE A 272 -20.09 4.10 6.26
N GLN A 273 -21.37 4.32 5.97
CA GLN A 273 -21.90 4.33 4.60
C GLN A 273 -21.66 3.01 3.83
N PHE A 274 -21.68 1.89 4.55
CA PHE A 274 -21.63 0.55 3.98
C PHE A 274 -22.90 -0.22 4.33
N SER A 275 -23.43 -0.92 3.37
CA SER A 275 -24.35 -2.06 3.54
C SER A 275 -24.25 -2.93 2.30
N TRP A 276 -24.63 -4.19 2.43
CA TRP A 276 -24.64 -5.11 1.29
C TRP A 276 -25.75 -6.14 1.45
N GLU A 277 -26.70 -6.16 0.52
CA GLU A 277 -27.77 -7.17 0.51
C GLU A 277 -27.26 -8.53 0.03
N LEU A 278 -27.59 -9.59 0.75
CA LEU A 278 -27.40 -10.97 0.34
C LEU A 278 -28.76 -11.67 0.25
N LYS A 279 -29.17 -12.02 -0.97
CA LYS A 279 -30.31 -12.90 -1.21
C LYS A 279 -29.95 -14.34 -0.88
N PRO A 280 -30.92 -15.23 -0.69
CA PRO A 280 -30.66 -16.66 -0.55
C PRO A 280 -29.75 -17.19 -1.66
N GLY A 281 -28.63 -17.83 -1.28
CA GLY A 281 -27.61 -18.34 -2.18
C GLY A 281 -26.51 -17.34 -2.56
N ASP A 282 -26.66 -16.05 -2.24
CA ASP A 282 -25.62 -15.04 -2.51
C ASP A 282 -24.47 -15.12 -1.50
N SER A 283 -23.34 -14.55 -1.86
CA SER A 283 -22.20 -14.41 -0.97
C SER A 283 -21.48 -13.09 -1.15
N PHE A 284 -20.83 -12.62 -0.07
CA PHE A 284 -19.99 -11.43 -0.04
C PHE A 284 -18.56 -11.83 0.34
N GLN A 285 -17.57 -11.33 -0.41
CA GLN A 285 -16.16 -11.55 -0.15
C GLN A 285 -15.52 -10.27 0.40
N THR A 286 -14.90 -10.33 1.58
CA THR A 286 -14.09 -9.21 2.10
C THR A 286 -12.76 -9.11 1.36
N PRO A 287 -12.15 -7.91 1.29
CA PRO A 287 -10.75 -7.78 0.90
C PRO A 287 -9.82 -8.63 1.75
N GLU A 288 -8.62 -8.90 1.26
CA GLU A 288 -7.61 -9.63 2.00
C GLU A 288 -6.88 -8.73 2.99
N ALA A 289 -6.71 -9.19 4.21
CA ALA A 289 -5.86 -8.60 5.23
C ALA A 289 -4.59 -9.42 5.41
N TYR A 290 -3.49 -8.75 5.74
CA TYR A 290 -2.19 -9.38 6.00
C TYR A 290 -1.82 -9.19 7.47
N LEU A 291 -1.60 -10.31 8.16
CA LEU A 291 -1.15 -10.36 9.55
C LEU A 291 0.34 -10.70 9.53
N CYS A 292 1.18 -9.76 9.94
CA CYS A 292 2.63 -9.90 9.97
C CYS A 292 3.14 -9.95 11.40
N TYR A 293 3.99 -10.94 11.71
CA TYR A 293 4.73 -11.00 12.97
C TYR A 293 6.21 -10.82 12.72
N SER A 294 6.87 -10.04 13.56
CA SER A 294 8.32 -9.90 13.56
C SER A 294 8.87 -9.99 14.98
N ALA A 295 9.93 -10.75 15.16
CA ALA A 295 10.71 -10.78 16.41
C ALA A 295 11.93 -9.84 16.34
N ASN A 296 12.14 -9.17 15.19
CA ASN A 296 13.31 -8.38 14.84
C ASN A 296 12.96 -6.91 14.58
N GLY A 297 12.10 -6.35 15.43
CA GLY A 297 11.70 -4.95 15.37
C GLY A 297 10.93 -4.56 14.11
N LEU A 298 10.88 -3.24 13.86
CA LEU A 298 10.14 -2.65 12.75
C LEU A 298 10.80 -2.92 11.38
N ASN A 299 12.14 -3.00 11.30
CA ASN A 299 12.83 -3.40 10.08
C ASN A 299 12.51 -4.85 9.70
N GLY A 300 12.42 -5.75 10.70
CA GLY A 300 11.98 -7.13 10.49
C GLY A 300 10.57 -7.19 9.89
N MET A 301 9.61 -6.52 10.52
CA MET A 301 8.24 -6.41 10.02
C MET A 301 8.18 -5.84 8.59
N SER A 302 8.92 -4.78 8.33
CA SER A 302 8.93 -4.15 7.01
C SER A 302 9.44 -5.08 5.92
N ARG A 303 10.51 -5.83 6.16
CA ARG A 303 11.03 -6.80 5.18
C ARG A 303 10.03 -7.90 4.86
N GLU A 304 9.28 -8.40 5.86
CA GLU A 304 8.21 -9.38 5.60
C GLU A 304 7.12 -8.80 4.68
N PHE A 305 6.69 -7.55 4.90
CA PHE A 305 5.76 -6.87 3.99
C PHE A 305 6.38 -6.57 2.61
N HIS A 306 7.67 -6.24 2.54
CA HIS A 306 8.37 -6.03 1.26
C HIS A 306 8.44 -7.33 0.45
N HIS A 307 8.75 -8.45 1.09
CA HIS A 307 8.74 -9.77 0.46
C HIS A 307 7.31 -10.17 0.03
N LEU A 308 6.31 -9.93 0.87
CA LEU A 308 4.90 -10.13 0.50
C LEU A 308 4.55 -9.36 -0.77
N CYS A 309 4.87 -8.06 -0.80
CA CYS A 309 4.59 -7.18 -1.94
C CYS A 309 5.28 -7.67 -3.22
N GLY A 310 6.60 -7.87 -3.17
CA GLY A 310 7.41 -8.21 -4.34
C GLY A 310 7.16 -9.62 -4.87
N ARG A 311 7.00 -10.62 -3.98
CA ARG A 311 6.89 -12.03 -4.38
C ARG A 311 5.46 -12.46 -4.66
N TYR A 312 4.49 -11.93 -3.90
CA TYR A 312 3.13 -12.49 -3.88
C TYR A 312 2.05 -11.53 -4.35
N ILE A 313 2.24 -10.19 -4.28
CA ILE A 313 1.22 -9.22 -4.69
C ILE A 313 1.49 -8.68 -6.09
N THR A 314 2.65 -8.05 -6.31
CA THR A 314 2.98 -7.40 -7.58
C THR A 314 3.06 -8.41 -8.73
N ARG A 315 2.44 -8.06 -9.87
CA ARG A 315 2.33 -8.94 -11.05
C ARG A 315 3.20 -8.47 -12.21
N GLY A 316 3.37 -9.35 -13.20
CA GLY A 316 4.00 -9.05 -14.47
C GLY A 316 5.52 -8.89 -14.39
N LYS A 317 6.12 -8.51 -15.52
CA LYS A 317 7.58 -8.45 -15.67
C LYS A 317 8.24 -7.43 -14.73
N TYR A 318 7.53 -6.37 -14.41
CA TYR A 318 8.05 -5.29 -13.55
C TYR A 318 8.01 -5.61 -12.05
N ALA A 319 7.55 -6.79 -11.65
CA ALA A 319 7.72 -7.24 -10.26
C ALA A 319 9.20 -7.29 -9.86
N HIS A 320 10.10 -7.68 -10.81
CA HIS A 320 11.55 -7.82 -10.57
C HIS A 320 12.43 -7.21 -11.66
N ALA A 321 11.85 -6.60 -12.72
CA ALA A 321 12.63 -5.98 -13.77
C ALA A 321 13.11 -4.58 -13.40
N SER A 322 14.27 -4.18 -13.93
CA SER A 322 14.75 -2.81 -13.81
C SER A 322 13.73 -1.80 -14.32
N ARG A 323 13.70 -0.64 -13.68
CA ARG A 323 12.85 0.49 -14.08
C ARG A 323 13.58 1.37 -15.09
N PRO A 324 12.92 1.84 -16.15
CA PRO A 324 13.52 2.85 -17.01
C PRO A 324 13.70 4.16 -16.21
N LEU A 325 14.86 4.80 -16.38
CA LEU A 325 15.02 6.17 -15.87
C LEU A 325 14.15 7.10 -16.68
N LEU A 326 13.30 7.89 -16.01
CA LEU A 326 12.32 8.73 -16.70
C LEU A 326 12.55 10.22 -16.48
N VAL A 327 12.02 11.03 -17.41
CA VAL A 327 11.70 12.43 -17.19
C VAL A 327 10.21 12.61 -17.41
N ASN A 328 9.55 13.28 -16.47
CA ASN A 328 8.16 13.72 -16.58
C ASN A 328 8.15 15.23 -16.86
N ASN A 329 7.32 15.68 -17.82
CA ASN A 329 7.28 17.09 -18.20
C ASN A 329 6.46 17.96 -17.25
N TRP A 330 5.75 17.41 -16.25
CA TRP A 330 4.82 18.21 -15.46
C TRP A 330 5.46 19.43 -14.83
N GLU A 331 6.47 19.27 -13.97
CA GLU A 331 7.16 20.41 -13.35
C GLU A 331 8.04 21.22 -14.33
N ALA A 332 8.31 20.69 -15.54
CA ALA A 332 9.05 21.40 -16.56
C ALA A 332 8.18 22.41 -17.33
N THR A 333 6.92 22.07 -17.61
CA THR A 333 6.07 22.87 -18.52
C THR A 333 4.67 23.15 -18.01
N TYR A 334 4.18 22.34 -17.04
CA TYR A 334 2.74 22.30 -16.69
C TYR A 334 1.88 22.16 -17.95
N PHE A 335 0.86 23.02 -18.13
CA PHE A 335 -0.02 23.02 -19.31
C PHE A 335 0.56 23.78 -20.50
N ASP A 336 1.65 24.58 -20.33
CA ASP A 336 2.27 25.39 -21.39
C ASP A 336 3.30 24.58 -22.18
N PHE A 337 2.83 23.70 -23.03
CA PHE A 337 3.66 22.92 -23.94
C PHE A 337 3.07 22.80 -25.34
N ASN A 338 3.94 22.50 -26.28
CA ASN A 338 3.62 22.07 -27.64
C ASN A 338 4.61 20.96 -28.04
N GLU A 339 4.39 20.39 -29.22
CA GLU A 339 5.21 19.27 -29.72
C GLU A 339 6.71 19.62 -29.76
N ASP A 340 7.09 20.83 -30.18
CA ASP A 340 8.49 21.24 -30.29
C ASP A 340 9.18 21.32 -28.92
N LYS A 341 8.55 21.92 -27.91
CA LYS A 341 9.06 21.95 -26.52
C LYS A 341 9.26 20.55 -25.95
N LEU A 342 8.29 19.64 -26.19
CA LEU A 342 8.39 18.26 -25.72
C LEU A 342 9.54 17.51 -26.38
N LEU A 343 9.76 17.72 -27.69
CA LEU A 343 10.86 17.08 -28.42
C LEU A 343 12.23 17.63 -28.01
N GLU A 344 12.33 18.94 -27.71
CA GLU A 344 13.54 19.54 -27.17
C GLU A 344 13.91 18.95 -25.81
N LEU A 345 12.93 18.83 -24.90
CA LEU A 345 13.12 18.18 -23.59
C LEU A 345 13.51 16.69 -23.74
N ALA A 346 12.86 15.97 -24.66
CA ALA A 346 13.15 14.56 -24.92
C ALA A 346 14.54 14.35 -25.50
N ALA A 347 14.98 15.23 -26.40
CA ALA A 347 16.34 15.17 -26.97
C ALA A 347 17.40 15.40 -25.87
N CYS A 348 17.20 16.41 -25.01
CA CYS A 348 18.09 16.66 -23.87
C CYS A 348 18.10 15.46 -22.88
N ALA A 349 16.94 14.87 -22.60
CA ALA A 349 16.83 13.68 -21.77
C ALA A 349 17.64 12.48 -22.33
N LYS A 350 17.57 12.28 -23.65
CA LYS A 350 18.37 11.23 -24.31
C LYS A 350 19.88 11.47 -24.18
N GLU A 351 20.31 12.71 -24.31
CA GLU A 351 21.75 13.07 -24.20
C GLU A 351 22.32 12.76 -22.82
N VAL A 352 21.52 12.89 -21.75
CA VAL A 352 21.96 12.59 -20.38
C VAL A 352 21.68 11.14 -19.96
N GLY A 353 21.21 10.29 -20.89
CA GLY A 353 21.05 8.85 -20.65
C GLY A 353 19.75 8.45 -19.96
N ILE A 354 18.69 9.26 -20.05
CA ILE A 354 17.31 8.90 -19.65
C ILE A 354 16.75 7.90 -20.68
N ASP A 355 15.83 7.03 -20.24
CA ASP A 355 15.28 5.93 -21.06
C ASP A 355 13.82 6.16 -21.46
N LEU A 356 13.08 6.97 -20.71
CA LEU A 356 11.65 7.14 -20.85
C LEU A 356 11.26 8.62 -20.74
N PHE A 357 10.49 9.10 -21.69
CA PHE A 357 9.83 10.41 -21.64
C PHE A 357 8.35 10.24 -21.30
N VAL A 358 7.86 10.92 -20.27
CA VAL A 358 6.46 10.85 -19.83
C VAL A 358 5.78 12.17 -20.13
N LEU A 359 4.71 12.13 -20.94
CA LEU A 359 3.80 13.25 -21.17
C LEU A 359 2.70 13.23 -20.12
N ASP A 360 2.74 14.21 -19.21
CA ASP A 360 1.78 14.35 -18.11
C ASP A 360 0.49 15.09 -18.57
N ASP A 361 -0.30 15.62 -17.64
CA ASP A 361 -1.60 16.26 -17.88
C ASP A 361 -1.57 17.37 -18.95
N GLY A 362 -2.67 17.50 -19.71
CA GLY A 362 -2.88 18.59 -20.68
C GLY A 362 -2.71 18.23 -22.15
N TRP A 363 -2.55 16.95 -22.52
CA TRP A 363 -2.37 16.49 -23.90
C TRP A 363 -3.69 16.29 -24.70
N PHE A 364 -4.85 16.32 -24.01
CA PHE A 364 -6.15 15.93 -24.55
C PHE A 364 -7.19 17.07 -24.50
N GLY A 365 -8.22 16.96 -25.36
CA GLY A 365 -9.34 17.89 -25.42
C GLY A 365 -8.93 19.34 -25.70
N HIS A 366 -9.27 20.26 -24.79
CA HIS A 366 -8.85 21.67 -24.79
C HIS A 366 -8.29 22.08 -23.42
N ARG A 367 -7.55 21.17 -22.79
CA ARG A 367 -7.07 21.27 -21.42
C ARG A 367 -5.83 22.16 -21.30
N ASP A 368 -6.07 23.47 -21.16
CA ASP A 368 -5.04 24.49 -20.95
C ASP A 368 -4.83 24.85 -19.48
N VAL A 369 -5.76 24.41 -18.62
CA VAL A 369 -5.74 24.44 -17.15
C VAL A 369 -6.54 23.25 -16.62
N ASP A 370 -6.57 23.04 -15.32
CA ASP A 370 -7.15 21.84 -14.67
C ASP A 370 -8.69 21.82 -14.58
N ASN A 371 -9.41 22.70 -15.29
CA ASN A 371 -10.87 22.87 -15.17
C ASN A 371 -11.69 22.33 -16.34
N SER A 372 -11.09 21.62 -17.28
CA SER A 372 -11.79 21.13 -18.48
C SER A 372 -11.30 19.77 -18.96
N SER A 373 -12.07 19.15 -19.84
CA SER A 373 -11.72 18.02 -20.71
C SER A 373 -11.43 16.67 -20.04
N LEU A 374 -11.42 16.54 -18.70
CA LEU A 374 -11.36 15.20 -18.10
C LEU A 374 -12.56 14.38 -18.56
N GLY A 375 -12.29 13.19 -19.07
CA GLY A 375 -13.25 12.32 -19.75
C GLY A 375 -13.04 12.26 -21.27
N ASP A 376 -12.50 13.29 -21.89
CA ASP A 376 -12.32 13.42 -23.35
C ASP A 376 -10.90 13.01 -23.76
N TRP A 377 -10.60 11.72 -23.80
CA TRP A 377 -9.24 11.20 -24.08
C TRP A 377 -8.87 11.27 -25.57
N VAL A 378 -8.99 12.45 -26.17
CA VAL A 378 -8.72 12.73 -27.57
C VAL A 378 -7.61 13.78 -27.68
N ASP A 379 -6.63 13.53 -28.56
CA ASP A 379 -5.45 14.37 -28.72
C ASP A 379 -5.79 15.86 -28.98
N ASP A 380 -5.21 16.78 -28.23
CA ASP A 380 -5.29 18.21 -28.52
C ASP A 380 -4.39 18.56 -29.71
N ARG A 381 -5.00 18.69 -30.88
CA ARG A 381 -4.29 18.99 -32.12
C ARG A 381 -3.69 20.41 -32.18
N ARG A 382 -4.03 21.29 -31.25
CA ARG A 382 -3.40 22.63 -31.13
C ARG A 382 -1.99 22.47 -30.53
N LYS A 383 -1.83 21.59 -29.53
CA LYS A 383 -0.57 21.33 -28.87
C LYS A 383 0.24 20.25 -29.59
N LEU A 384 -0.44 19.23 -30.11
CA LEU A 384 0.13 18.07 -30.79
C LEU A 384 -0.40 18.00 -32.25
N PRO A 385 0.12 18.78 -33.20
CA PRO A 385 -0.38 18.80 -34.57
C PRO A 385 -0.39 17.45 -35.26
N ASN A 386 0.58 16.60 -34.94
CA ASN A 386 0.71 15.24 -35.48
C ASN A 386 0.00 14.17 -34.61
N GLY A 387 -0.62 14.59 -33.50
CA GLY A 387 -1.28 13.75 -32.51
C GLY A 387 -0.32 12.91 -31.67
N LEU A 388 -0.87 12.06 -30.82
CA LEU A 388 -0.08 11.16 -29.96
C LEU A 388 0.83 10.25 -30.76
N GLN A 389 0.34 9.65 -31.86
CA GLN A 389 1.15 8.78 -32.71
C GLN A 389 2.36 9.51 -33.27
N GLY A 390 2.17 10.71 -33.86
CA GLY A 390 3.27 11.46 -34.45
C GLY A 390 4.32 11.92 -33.44
N LEU A 391 3.88 12.29 -32.21
CA LEU A 391 4.79 12.60 -31.11
C LEU A 391 5.56 11.34 -30.64
N SER A 392 4.83 10.25 -30.39
CA SER A 392 5.40 8.98 -29.93
C SER A 392 6.43 8.42 -30.92
N ASP A 393 6.10 8.43 -32.22
CA ASP A 393 7.03 7.97 -33.28
C ASP A 393 8.36 8.77 -33.26
N LYS A 394 8.29 10.08 -33.01
CA LYS A 394 9.48 10.93 -32.88
C LYS A 394 10.27 10.64 -31.60
N ILE A 395 9.59 10.44 -30.48
CA ILE A 395 10.23 10.06 -29.20
C ILE A 395 10.90 8.70 -29.30
N HIS A 396 10.21 7.70 -29.87
CA HIS A 396 10.80 6.39 -30.16
C HIS A 396 11.98 6.50 -31.16
N GLY A 397 11.87 7.40 -32.14
CA GLY A 397 12.94 7.70 -33.09
C GLY A 397 14.22 8.25 -32.43
N LEU A 398 14.11 8.91 -31.28
CA LEU A 398 15.23 9.28 -30.43
C LEU A 398 15.80 8.10 -29.62
N GLY A 399 15.14 6.94 -29.62
CA GLY A 399 15.49 5.78 -28.82
C GLY A 399 15.08 5.90 -27.35
N LEU A 400 14.05 6.67 -27.06
CA LEU A 400 13.37 6.74 -25.78
C LEU A 400 12.09 5.94 -25.81
N LYS A 401 11.64 5.45 -24.67
CA LYS A 401 10.28 4.98 -24.44
C LYS A 401 9.34 6.17 -24.28
N PHE A 402 8.04 5.94 -24.52
CA PHE A 402 7.00 6.97 -24.39
C PHE A 402 5.97 6.60 -23.31
N GLY A 403 5.74 7.52 -22.38
CA GLY A 403 4.76 7.39 -21.30
C GLY A 403 3.64 8.42 -21.40
N LEU A 404 2.47 8.08 -20.83
CA LEU A 404 1.29 8.91 -20.90
C LEU A 404 0.54 8.93 -19.55
N TRP A 405 0.06 10.10 -19.16
CA TRP A 405 -0.76 10.32 -17.99
C TRP A 405 -2.26 10.20 -18.29
N PHE A 406 -3.01 9.64 -17.37
CA PHE A 406 -4.46 9.57 -17.37
C PHE A 406 -5.03 9.83 -15.98
N GLU A 407 -6.22 10.44 -15.91
CA GLU A 407 -7.09 10.53 -14.73
C GLU A 407 -8.50 10.05 -15.09
N PRO A 408 -8.69 8.75 -15.40
CA PRO A 408 -9.89 8.29 -16.10
C PRO A 408 -11.08 8.02 -15.20
N GLU A 409 -10.92 8.12 -13.89
CA GLU A 409 -11.99 7.98 -12.90
C GLU A 409 -12.73 9.31 -12.67
N MET A 410 -12.18 10.43 -13.20
CA MET A 410 -12.70 11.77 -13.03
C MET A 410 -13.26 12.34 -14.34
N ILE A 411 -14.12 13.35 -14.21
CA ILE A 411 -14.73 14.05 -15.33
C ILE A 411 -14.85 15.53 -15.02
N SER A 412 -14.57 16.39 -16.01
CA SER A 412 -14.81 17.83 -15.90
C SER A 412 -16.24 18.17 -16.31
N PRO A 413 -16.93 19.08 -15.60
CA PRO A 413 -18.19 19.63 -16.11
C PRO A 413 -18.08 20.24 -17.51
N ASP A 414 -16.92 20.84 -17.83
CA ASP A 414 -16.58 21.26 -19.18
C ASP A 414 -15.82 20.14 -19.93
N SER A 415 -16.56 19.11 -20.33
CA SER A 415 -16.13 18.03 -21.21
C SER A 415 -17.26 17.59 -22.12
N ASP A 416 -16.94 16.98 -23.26
CA ASP A 416 -17.92 16.43 -24.17
C ASP A 416 -18.61 15.21 -23.56
N LEU A 417 -17.86 14.40 -22.79
CA LEU A 417 -18.42 13.27 -22.05
C LEU A 417 -19.49 13.73 -21.06
N TYR A 418 -19.23 14.78 -20.26
CA TYR A 418 -20.22 15.27 -19.30
C TYR A 418 -21.46 15.84 -19.99
N ARG A 419 -21.30 16.55 -21.09
CA ARG A 419 -22.44 17.06 -21.91
C ARG A 419 -23.29 15.93 -22.46
N ALA A 420 -22.66 14.81 -22.82
CA ALA A 420 -23.38 13.63 -23.34
C ALA A 420 -24.02 12.79 -22.22
N HIS A 421 -23.35 12.65 -21.08
CA HIS A 421 -23.73 11.75 -20.01
C HIS A 421 -23.56 12.39 -18.61
N PRO A 422 -24.33 13.44 -18.26
CA PRO A 422 -24.25 14.07 -16.95
C PRO A 422 -24.67 13.12 -15.80
N ASP A 423 -25.46 12.10 -16.12
CA ASP A 423 -25.93 11.04 -15.21
C ASP A 423 -24.86 9.98 -14.87
N TRP A 424 -23.69 10.03 -15.52
CA TRP A 424 -22.58 9.11 -15.22
C TRP A 424 -21.73 9.53 -14.02
N CYS A 425 -22.05 10.65 -13.41
CA CYS A 425 -21.34 11.14 -12.23
C CYS A 425 -22.01 10.66 -10.93
N ILE A 426 -21.20 10.44 -9.91
CA ILE A 426 -21.69 10.29 -8.54
C ILE A 426 -22.23 11.66 -8.09
N HIS A 427 -23.57 11.75 -7.87
CA HIS A 427 -24.23 12.99 -7.47
C HIS A 427 -25.59 12.69 -6.82
N ILE A 428 -26.11 13.62 -6.05
CA ILE A 428 -27.49 13.54 -5.50
C ILE A 428 -28.41 14.40 -6.36
N PRO A 429 -29.42 13.83 -7.02
CA PRO A 429 -30.35 14.59 -7.86
C PRO A 429 -31.01 15.75 -7.07
N GLY A 430 -31.03 16.92 -7.69
CA GLY A 430 -31.62 18.14 -7.11
C GLY A 430 -30.74 18.86 -6.07
N ARG A 431 -29.56 18.37 -5.75
CA ARG A 431 -28.54 19.09 -4.98
C ARG A 431 -27.49 19.71 -5.88
N MET A 432 -26.92 20.84 -5.43
CA MET A 432 -25.76 21.42 -6.09
C MET A 432 -24.59 20.44 -6.04
N GLN A 433 -23.96 20.19 -7.18
CA GLN A 433 -22.75 19.38 -7.27
C GLN A 433 -21.61 20.06 -6.52
N VAL A 434 -20.83 19.26 -5.79
CA VAL A 434 -19.65 19.73 -5.07
C VAL A 434 -18.43 19.33 -5.88
N GLU A 435 -17.77 20.31 -6.49
CA GLU A 435 -16.52 20.11 -7.20
C GLU A 435 -15.32 20.13 -6.25
N SER A 436 -14.26 19.42 -6.63
CA SER A 436 -12.93 19.58 -6.07
C SER A 436 -11.94 19.53 -7.22
N ARG A 437 -11.01 20.46 -7.31
CA ARG A 437 -10.14 20.64 -8.47
C ARG A 437 -10.91 20.77 -9.80
N HIS A 438 -12.08 21.43 -9.77
CA HIS A 438 -12.97 21.61 -10.93
C HIS A 438 -13.39 20.30 -11.62
N GLN A 439 -13.48 19.20 -10.88
CA GLN A 439 -13.84 17.89 -11.43
C GLN A 439 -14.84 17.15 -10.55
N LEU A 440 -15.51 16.16 -11.15
CA LEU A 440 -16.48 15.25 -10.56
C LEU A 440 -15.95 13.81 -10.66
N VAL A 441 -16.60 12.89 -9.96
CA VAL A 441 -16.26 11.46 -9.96
C VAL A 441 -17.21 10.71 -10.87
N LEU A 442 -16.68 9.92 -11.80
CA LEU A 442 -17.47 8.97 -12.60
C LEU A 442 -17.98 7.81 -11.73
N ASP A 443 -19.18 7.33 -12.01
CA ASP A 443 -19.80 6.22 -11.29
C ASP A 443 -19.32 4.87 -11.84
N LEU A 444 -18.23 4.35 -11.27
CA LEU A 444 -17.67 3.05 -11.68
C LEU A 444 -18.54 1.84 -11.26
N SER A 445 -19.62 2.04 -10.49
CA SER A 445 -20.59 0.98 -10.24
C SER A 445 -21.37 0.60 -11.50
N ARG A 446 -21.44 1.51 -12.48
CA ARG A 446 -22.14 1.35 -13.76
C ARG A 446 -21.25 0.66 -14.79
N LYS A 447 -21.80 -0.36 -15.44
CA LYS A 447 -21.06 -1.14 -16.43
C LYS A 447 -20.66 -0.31 -17.66
N GLU A 448 -21.57 0.50 -18.16
CA GLU A 448 -21.34 1.37 -19.32
C GLU A 448 -20.22 2.40 -19.10
N VAL A 449 -20.04 2.88 -17.87
CA VAL A 449 -18.94 3.79 -17.50
C VAL A 449 -17.61 3.05 -17.53
N ARG A 450 -17.57 1.83 -16.97
CA ARG A 450 -16.36 1.01 -17.00
C ARG A 450 -15.94 0.65 -18.42
N GLU A 451 -16.89 0.21 -19.25
CA GLU A 451 -16.64 -0.11 -20.66
C GLU A 451 -16.10 1.10 -21.43
N TYR A 452 -16.69 2.29 -21.23
CA TYR A 452 -16.20 3.53 -21.82
C TYR A 452 -14.73 3.82 -21.43
N ILE A 453 -14.41 3.73 -20.15
CA ILE A 453 -13.05 4.01 -19.65
C ILE A 453 -12.04 3.01 -20.24
N ILE A 454 -12.37 1.72 -20.23
CA ILE A 454 -11.52 0.66 -20.80
C ILE A 454 -11.24 0.95 -22.29
N ASP A 455 -12.28 1.26 -23.07
CA ASP A 455 -12.14 1.52 -24.49
C ASP A 455 -11.37 2.79 -24.79
N ALA A 456 -11.68 3.89 -24.09
CA ALA A 456 -11.07 5.20 -24.33
C ALA A 456 -9.58 5.21 -23.97
N VAL A 457 -9.22 4.67 -22.79
CA VAL A 457 -7.83 4.55 -22.34
C VAL A 457 -7.06 3.60 -23.25
N SER A 458 -7.61 2.42 -23.56
CA SER A 458 -6.95 1.46 -24.46
C SER A 458 -6.69 2.05 -25.84
N ALA A 459 -7.68 2.75 -26.42
CA ALA A 459 -7.54 3.39 -27.74
C ALA A 459 -6.46 4.48 -27.73
N ALA A 460 -6.34 5.27 -26.66
CA ALA A 460 -5.28 6.27 -26.53
C ALA A 460 -3.90 5.62 -26.38
N MET A 461 -3.79 4.55 -25.58
CA MET A 461 -2.54 3.78 -25.42
C MET A 461 -2.09 3.15 -26.75
N GLU A 462 -3.00 2.59 -27.52
CA GLU A 462 -2.71 2.03 -28.85
C GLU A 462 -2.25 3.11 -29.84
N ARG A 463 -2.96 4.26 -29.90
CA ARG A 463 -2.56 5.38 -30.75
C ARG A 463 -1.18 5.94 -30.40
N GLY A 464 -0.88 6.00 -29.10
CA GLY A 464 0.41 6.49 -28.59
C GLY A 464 1.52 5.46 -28.62
N ASN A 465 1.26 4.18 -28.93
CA ASN A 465 2.20 3.08 -28.76
C ASN A 465 2.95 3.19 -27.41
N VAL A 466 2.16 3.26 -26.31
CA VAL A 466 2.62 3.69 -24.99
C VAL A 466 3.38 2.58 -24.27
N ASP A 467 4.54 2.90 -23.67
CA ASP A 467 5.37 1.99 -22.86
C ASP A 467 5.14 2.14 -21.35
N TYR A 468 4.54 3.26 -20.93
CA TYR A 468 4.34 3.60 -19.51
C TYR A 468 3.06 4.40 -19.34
N VAL A 469 2.33 4.10 -18.27
CA VAL A 469 1.11 4.84 -17.88
C VAL A 469 1.24 5.34 -16.45
N LYS A 470 0.99 6.63 -16.23
CA LYS A 470 0.72 7.22 -14.92
C LYS A 470 -0.80 7.36 -14.77
N TRP A 471 -1.39 6.54 -13.89
CA TRP A 471 -2.82 6.50 -13.61
C TRP A 471 -3.13 7.31 -12.36
N ASP A 472 -3.79 8.44 -12.52
CA ASP A 472 -4.05 9.40 -11.44
C ASP A 472 -5.52 9.40 -10.98
N MET A 473 -5.73 9.91 -9.77
CA MET A 473 -7.05 10.14 -9.16
C MET A 473 -6.92 11.30 -8.16
N ASN A 474 -7.37 12.50 -8.53
CA ASN A 474 -7.09 13.73 -7.77
C ASN A 474 -8.26 14.22 -6.92
N ARG A 475 -9.27 13.39 -6.70
CA ARG A 475 -10.45 13.79 -5.96
C ARG A 475 -11.01 12.67 -5.10
N ASN A 476 -11.37 13.01 -3.86
CA ASN A 476 -12.12 12.14 -2.97
C ASN A 476 -13.61 12.10 -3.35
N MET A 477 -14.31 11.02 -2.97
CA MET A 477 -15.75 10.90 -3.14
C MET A 477 -16.52 11.75 -2.11
N ASN A 478 -17.59 12.33 -2.57
CA ASN A 478 -18.63 12.96 -1.75
C ASN A 478 -20.00 12.76 -2.40
N MET A 479 -21.09 13.17 -1.75
CA MET A 479 -22.44 13.10 -2.27
C MET A 479 -22.79 11.71 -2.84
N LEU A 480 -22.46 10.66 -2.07
CA LEU A 480 -22.60 9.27 -2.47
C LEU A 480 -24.05 8.93 -2.88
N HIS A 481 -24.27 8.89 -4.18
CA HIS A 481 -25.51 8.44 -4.81
C HIS A 481 -25.24 8.09 -6.27
N SER A 482 -25.79 6.97 -6.71
CA SER A 482 -25.74 6.48 -8.08
C SER A 482 -27.15 6.40 -8.64
N ASP A 483 -27.38 6.98 -9.82
CA ASP A 483 -28.63 6.79 -10.56
C ASP A 483 -28.79 5.36 -11.11
N GLY A 484 -27.71 4.58 -11.11
CA GLY A 484 -27.71 3.16 -11.47
C GLY A 484 -28.12 2.21 -10.35
N LEU A 485 -28.29 2.70 -9.11
CA LEU A 485 -28.68 1.90 -7.94
C LEU A 485 -30.02 2.37 -7.38
N ASP A 486 -30.85 1.43 -6.96
CA ASP A 486 -32.06 1.76 -6.23
C ASP A 486 -31.78 2.23 -4.80
N SER A 487 -32.82 2.70 -4.08
CA SER A 487 -32.64 3.30 -2.76
C SER A 487 -32.12 2.33 -1.69
N ALA A 488 -32.34 1.04 -1.83
CA ALA A 488 -31.88 0.02 -0.88
C ALA A 488 -30.39 -0.26 -1.00
N HIS A 489 -29.83 -0.08 -2.23
CA HIS A 489 -28.44 -0.44 -2.54
C HIS A 489 -27.48 0.77 -2.58
N GLN A 490 -27.94 1.99 -2.25
CA GLN A 490 -27.08 3.20 -2.31
C GLN A 490 -25.83 3.11 -1.42
N LYS A 491 -25.91 2.42 -0.27
CA LYS A 491 -24.75 2.21 0.61
C LYS A 491 -23.75 1.15 0.12
N GLU A 492 -24.04 0.47 -0.97
CA GLU A 492 -23.12 -0.44 -1.64
C GLU A 492 -22.15 0.33 -2.59
N LEU A 493 -22.46 1.58 -2.91
CA LEU A 493 -21.78 2.38 -3.92
C LEU A 493 -20.26 2.46 -3.70
N ASN A 494 -19.81 2.74 -2.47
CA ASN A 494 -18.37 2.83 -2.17
C ASN A 494 -17.63 1.54 -2.56
N HIS A 495 -18.16 0.38 -2.18
CA HIS A 495 -17.53 -0.90 -2.48
C HIS A 495 -17.69 -1.28 -3.94
N ARG A 496 -18.87 -1.06 -4.55
CA ARG A 496 -19.12 -1.30 -5.98
C ARG A 496 -18.21 -0.47 -6.88
N TYR A 497 -17.94 0.77 -6.49
CA TYR A 497 -16.97 1.62 -7.19
C TYR A 497 -15.58 0.99 -7.23
N ILE A 498 -15.09 0.50 -6.10
CA ILE A 498 -13.75 -0.12 -6.01
C ILE A 498 -13.70 -1.44 -6.80
N LEU A 499 -14.77 -2.25 -6.75
CA LEU A 499 -14.88 -3.44 -7.61
C LEU A 499 -14.85 -3.06 -9.10
N GLY A 500 -15.52 -1.97 -9.47
CA GLY A 500 -15.48 -1.41 -10.82
C GLY A 500 -14.10 -0.91 -11.22
N LEU A 501 -13.38 -0.25 -10.31
CA LEU A 501 -12.00 0.15 -10.54
C LEU A 501 -11.11 -1.06 -10.81
N TYR A 502 -11.21 -2.11 -10.00
CA TYR A 502 -10.41 -3.31 -10.18
C TYR A 502 -10.73 -4.06 -11.49
N GLU A 503 -12.00 -4.05 -11.92
CA GLU A 503 -12.40 -4.58 -13.23
C GLU A 503 -11.73 -3.82 -14.39
N ILE A 504 -11.69 -2.48 -14.32
CA ILE A 504 -11.02 -1.63 -15.31
C ILE A 504 -9.51 -1.92 -15.31
N LEU A 505 -8.88 -1.93 -14.14
CA LEU A 505 -7.44 -2.17 -14.01
C LEU A 505 -7.05 -3.57 -14.50
N GLU A 506 -7.83 -4.59 -14.18
CA GLU A 506 -7.61 -5.96 -14.69
C GLU A 506 -7.69 -6.00 -16.21
N ALA A 507 -8.71 -5.38 -16.79
CA ALA A 507 -8.91 -5.35 -18.25
C ALA A 507 -7.75 -4.64 -18.96
N VAL A 508 -7.37 -3.44 -18.49
CA VAL A 508 -6.34 -2.63 -19.13
C VAL A 508 -4.95 -3.23 -18.94
N THR A 509 -4.57 -3.63 -17.71
CA THR A 509 -3.22 -4.19 -17.46
C THR A 509 -3.02 -5.55 -18.12
N SER A 510 -4.08 -6.37 -18.24
CA SER A 510 -4.03 -7.65 -18.97
C SER A 510 -3.93 -7.46 -20.49
N ARG A 511 -4.54 -6.41 -21.05
CA ARG A 511 -4.42 -6.05 -22.46
C ARG A 511 -3.02 -5.54 -22.83
N PHE A 512 -2.35 -4.86 -21.89
CA PHE A 512 -1.03 -4.24 -22.10
C PHE A 512 0.01 -4.75 -21.09
N PRO A 513 0.35 -6.07 -21.11
CA PRO A 513 1.20 -6.68 -20.08
C PRO A 513 2.66 -6.21 -20.10
N ASP A 514 3.09 -5.56 -21.18
CA ASP A 514 4.43 -5.01 -21.35
C ASP A 514 4.57 -3.55 -20.93
N VAL A 515 3.46 -2.85 -20.68
CA VAL A 515 3.43 -1.47 -20.23
C VAL A 515 3.70 -1.39 -18.73
N LEU A 516 4.54 -0.46 -18.32
CA LEU A 516 4.76 -0.15 -16.91
C LEU A 516 3.66 0.81 -16.43
N PHE A 517 2.86 0.37 -15.47
CA PHE A 517 1.83 1.21 -14.84
C PHE A 517 2.33 1.78 -13.51
N GLU A 518 2.09 3.06 -13.29
CA GLU A 518 2.30 3.77 -12.03
C GLU A 518 0.96 4.32 -11.51
N SER A 519 0.63 4.00 -10.26
CA SER A 519 -0.51 4.61 -9.57
C SER A 519 -0.16 6.00 -9.05
N CYS A 520 -1.08 6.93 -9.22
CA CYS A 520 -1.05 8.24 -8.58
C CYS A 520 -2.44 8.55 -7.99
N ALA A 521 -2.49 9.35 -6.94
CA ALA A 521 -3.74 9.86 -6.40
C ALA A 521 -3.49 11.20 -5.71
N GLY A 522 -3.24 12.25 -6.51
CA GLY A 522 -2.72 13.51 -6.00
C GLY A 522 -1.44 13.24 -5.19
N GLY A 523 -0.47 12.59 -5.77
CA GLY A 523 0.65 11.99 -5.06
C GLY A 523 0.33 10.61 -4.49
N GLY A 524 0.70 10.38 -3.23
CA GLY A 524 0.59 9.09 -2.56
C GLY A 524 -0.74 8.82 -1.84
N GLY A 525 -1.86 9.40 -2.30
CA GLY A 525 -3.16 9.29 -1.63
C GLY A 525 -3.84 7.94 -1.75
N ARG A 526 -3.36 7.06 -2.64
CA ARG A 526 -3.86 5.70 -2.84
C ARG A 526 -2.68 4.73 -3.00
N PHE A 527 -1.78 4.77 -2.02
CA PHE A 527 -0.60 3.92 -1.96
C PHE A 527 -0.91 2.71 -1.06
N ASP A 528 -1.39 1.62 -1.65
CA ASP A 528 -1.89 0.44 -0.95
C ASP A 528 -1.63 -0.85 -1.75
N PHE A 529 -1.74 -2.00 -1.11
CA PHE A 529 -1.49 -3.31 -1.74
C PHE A 529 -2.51 -3.65 -2.84
N GLY A 530 -3.72 -3.06 -2.80
CA GLY A 530 -4.71 -3.24 -3.85
C GLY A 530 -4.22 -2.65 -5.18
N MET A 531 -3.70 -1.42 -5.16
CA MET A 531 -3.11 -0.81 -6.35
C MET A 531 -1.81 -1.51 -6.77
N MET A 532 -0.95 -1.93 -5.81
CA MET A 532 0.31 -2.64 -6.11
C MET A 532 0.09 -3.99 -6.80
N HIS A 533 -1.08 -4.58 -6.68
CA HIS A 533 -1.44 -5.80 -7.42
C HIS A 533 -1.47 -5.57 -8.94
N TYR A 534 -1.93 -4.40 -9.37
CA TYR A 534 -2.07 -4.04 -10.78
C TYR A 534 -0.91 -3.16 -11.29
N MET A 535 -0.38 -2.30 -10.45
CA MET A 535 0.62 -1.28 -10.77
C MET A 535 1.84 -1.46 -9.89
N PRO A 536 2.98 -1.90 -10.43
CA PRO A 536 4.16 -2.29 -9.65
C PRO A 536 4.85 -1.12 -8.94
N GLN A 537 4.41 0.12 -9.19
CA GLN A 537 4.89 1.32 -8.52
C GLN A 537 3.78 2.36 -8.38
N ALA A 538 3.98 3.31 -7.47
CA ALA A 538 3.11 4.45 -7.27
C ALA A 538 3.91 5.73 -7.03
N TRP A 539 3.38 6.86 -7.48
CA TRP A 539 3.91 8.17 -7.16
C TRP A 539 3.83 8.40 -5.66
N CYS A 540 4.98 8.56 -5.01
CA CYS A 540 5.08 8.52 -3.55
C CYS A 540 4.45 9.76 -2.91
N SER A 541 4.61 10.93 -3.52
CA SER A 541 4.09 12.23 -3.07
C SER A 541 4.28 13.28 -4.15
N ASP A 542 3.36 14.24 -4.21
CA ASP A 542 3.52 15.46 -5.02
C ASP A 542 4.58 16.41 -4.43
N ASP A 543 4.98 16.22 -3.18
CA ASP A 543 6.14 16.93 -2.66
C ASP A 543 7.42 16.29 -3.19
N THR A 544 8.11 17.03 -4.05
CA THR A 544 9.36 16.62 -4.70
C THR A 544 10.60 17.18 -4.01
N ASP A 545 10.44 17.92 -2.89
CA ASP A 545 11.55 18.40 -2.08
C ASP A 545 12.31 17.23 -1.44
N ALA A 546 13.61 17.11 -1.72
CA ALA A 546 14.42 15.98 -1.28
C ALA A 546 14.44 15.79 0.24
N PHE A 547 14.43 16.88 1.03
CA PHE A 547 14.46 16.76 2.48
C PHE A 547 13.11 16.30 3.06
N MET A 548 12.00 16.76 2.49
CA MET A 548 10.67 16.24 2.86
C MET A 548 10.50 14.78 2.41
N ARG A 549 11.02 14.42 1.24
CA ARG A 549 11.02 13.04 0.75
C ARG A 549 11.76 12.07 1.68
N CYS A 550 12.77 12.51 2.42
CA CYS A 550 13.38 11.67 3.46
C CYS A 550 12.34 11.15 4.47
N ARG A 551 11.38 11.97 4.90
CA ARG A 551 10.31 11.55 5.81
C ARG A 551 9.26 10.70 5.12
N ILE A 552 8.82 11.12 3.95
CA ILE A 552 7.76 10.45 3.18
C ILE A 552 8.21 9.04 2.76
N GLN A 553 9.41 8.90 2.20
CA GLN A 553 9.95 7.60 1.77
C GLN A 553 10.29 6.71 2.98
N TYR A 554 10.82 7.26 4.07
CA TYR A 554 11.05 6.52 5.31
C TYR A 554 9.75 5.93 5.88
N GLY A 555 8.69 6.75 6.01
CA GLY A 555 7.39 6.28 6.47
C GLY A 555 6.75 5.27 5.49
N THR A 556 6.90 5.49 4.17
CA THR A 556 6.42 4.56 3.15
C THR A 556 7.09 3.19 3.27
N SER A 557 8.41 3.15 3.56
CA SER A 557 9.19 1.93 3.73
C SER A 557 8.81 1.08 4.93
N MET A 558 7.95 1.59 5.83
CA MET A 558 7.38 0.77 6.91
C MET A 558 6.59 -0.43 6.39
N VAL A 559 5.94 -0.27 5.23
CA VAL A 559 5.04 -1.28 4.66
C VAL A 559 5.43 -1.67 3.23
N PHE A 560 5.89 -0.70 2.42
CA PHE A 560 6.06 -0.89 0.98
C PHE A 560 7.54 -0.89 0.58
N PRO A 561 7.96 -1.80 -0.32
CA PRO A 561 9.35 -1.87 -0.77
C PRO A 561 9.75 -0.66 -1.63
N VAL A 562 11.02 -0.36 -1.64
CA VAL A 562 11.62 0.74 -2.42
C VAL A 562 11.24 0.68 -3.90
N SER A 563 11.14 -0.52 -4.47
CA SER A 563 10.75 -0.74 -5.87
C SER A 563 9.36 -0.24 -6.25
N THR A 564 8.52 0.08 -5.26
CA THR A 564 7.17 0.61 -5.47
C THR A 564 7.07 2.13 -5.37
N MET A 565 8.14 2.82 -4.94
CA MET A 565 8.13 4.24 -4.62
C MET A 565 8.63 5.09 -5.78
N GLY A 566 7.76 5.78 -6.50
CA GLY A 566 8.17 6.82 -7.44
C GLY A 566 8.95 7.94 -6.75
N ALA A 567 10.19 8.19 -7.15
CA ALA A 567 11.06 9.18 -6.53
C ALA A 567 11.89 9.91 -7.59
N HIS A 568 11.64 11.23 -7.72
CA HIS A 568 12.23 12.02 -8.78
C HIS A 568 13.08 13.18 -8.25
N VAL A 569 14.10 13.53 -9.03
CA VAL A 569 14.91 14.73 -8.86
C VAL A 569 14.13 15.91 -9.44
N SER A 570 13.78 16.89 -8.59
CA SER A 570 13.05 18.10 -8.98
C SER A 570 13.95 19.30 -9.22
N ALA A 571 13.37 20.37 -9.74
CA ALA A 571 14.02 21.66 -9.86
C ALA A 571 14.32 22.29 -8.46
N VAL A 572 15.23 23.25 -8.45
CA VAL A 572 15.48 24.14 -7.29
C VAL A 572 15.43 25.61 -7.73
N PRO A 573 14.84 26.49 -6.92
CA PRO A 573 14.08 26.22 -5.69
C PRO A 573 12.89 25.29 -5.92
N ASN A 574 12.63 24.37 -4.98
CA ASN A 574 11.51 23.42 -5.07
C ASN A 574 10.15 24.14 -5.11
N HIS A 575 9.21 23.65 -5.91
CA HIS A 575 7.92 24.30 -6.15
C HIS A 575 7.02 24.34 -4.91
N GLN A 576 7.03 23.28 -4.06
CA GLN A 576 6.20 23.24 -2.86
C GLN A 576 6.85 23.96 -1.67
N MET A 577 8.15 23.78 -1.50
CA MET A 577 8.86 24.19 -0.29
C MET A 577 9.70 25.45 -0.46
N GLY A 578 9.99 25.90 -1.69
CA GLY A 578 10.93 27.01 -1.94
C GLY A 578 12.37 26.72 -1.52
N ARG A 579 12.71 25.46 -1.20
CA ARG A 579 14.04 25.04 -0.73
C ARG A 579 14.95 24.75 -1.90
N SER A 580 16.22 25.09 -1.73
CA SER A 580 17.30 24.69 -2.65
C SER A 580 18.18 23.67 -1.98
N THR A 581 18.35 22.52 -2.63
CA THR A 581 19.20 21.41 -2.17
C THR A 581 20.19 21.05 -3.27
N PRO A 582 21.41 20.58 -2.95
CA PRO A 582 22.39 20.14 -3.95
C PRO A 582 21.82 19.03 -4.85
N LEU A 583 22.25 18.99 -6.12
CA LEU A 583 21.86 17.94 -7.06
C LEU A 583 22.21 16.54 -6.54
N ALA A 584 23.41 16.37 -5.99
CA ALA A 584 23.85 15.12 -5.38
C ALA A 584 22.91 14.64 -4.26
N THR A 585 22.38 15.55 -3.44
CA THR A 585 21.42 15.22 -2.38
C THR A 585 20.07 14.82 -2.96
N ARG A 586 19.55 15.57 -3.94
CA ARG A 586 18.29 15.22 -4.64
C ARG A 586 18.39 13.83 -5.25
N ALA A 587 19.50 13.54 -5.91
CA ALA A 587 19.77 12.24 -6.51
C ALA A 587 19.88 11.12 -5.45
N ALA A 588 20.63 11.34 -4.37
CA ALA A 588 20.82 10.35 -3.30
C ALA A 588 19.48 9.96 -2.64
N VAL A 589 18.59 10.93 -2.43
CA VAL A 589 17.24 10.66 -1.90
C VAL A 589 16.37 9.95 -2.92
N ALA A 590 16.40 10.35 -4.19
CA ALA A 590 15.65 9.71 -5.26
C ALA A 590 16.09 8.25 -5.53
N MET A 591 17.34 7.89 -5.22
CA MET A 591 17.83 6.50 -5.25
C MET A 591 17.15 5.61 -4.20
N GLY A 592 16.43 6.18 -3.23
CA GLY A 592 15.52 5.47 -2.33
C GLY A 592 14.15 5.18 -2.95
N GLY A 593 14.04 5.10 -4.26
CA GLY A 593 12.83 4.79 -5.02
C GLY A 593 13.10 4.47 -6.48
N THR A 594 12.04 4.39 -7.30
CA THR A 594 12.15 4.29 -8.76
C THR A 594 12.54 5.66 -9.31
N TYR A 595 13.78 5.74 -9.74
CA TYR A 595 14.47 6.99 -10.03
C TYR A 595 14.00 7.68 -11.31
N GLY A 596 13.81 8.99 -11.25
CA GLY A 596 13.44 9.83 -12.39
C GLY A 596 13.71 11.30 -12.16
N TYR A 597 13.17 12.14 -13.06
CA TYR A 597 13.32 13.58 -13.06
C TYR A 597 11.97 14.26 -13.28
N GLU A 598 11.72 15.34 -12.53
CA GLU A 598 10.63 16.30 -12.75
C GLU A 598 11.22 17.71 -12.77
N LEU A 599 11.84 18.10 -13.87
CA LEU A 599 12.44 19.40 -14.07
C LEU A 599 12.71 19.67 -15.57
N ASP A 600 12.89 20.92 -15.90
CA ASP A 600 13.25 21.35 -17.25
C ASP A 600 14.76 21.18 -17.49
N LEU A 601 15.15 20.06 -18.08
CA LEU A 601 16.56 19.76 -18.42
C LEU A 601 17.15 20.78 -19.41
N THR A 602 16.34 21.42 -20.24
CA THR A 602 16.82 22.37 -21.27
C THR A 602 17.34 23.67 -20.67
N ARG A 603 16.99 23.94 -19.41
CA ARG A 603 17.41 25.16 -18.68
C ARG A 603 18.64 24.93 -17.80
N LEU A 604 19.12 23.70 -17.69
CA LEU A 604 20.27 23.39 -16.84
C LEU A 604 21.59 23.78 -17.52
N PRO A 605 22.59 24.27 -16.75
CA PRO A 605 23.94 24.47 -17.27
C PRO A 605 24.59 23.14 -17.64
N LYS A 606 25.56 23.20 -18.52
CA LYS A 606 26.23 22.01 -19.05
C LYS A 606 26.88 21.16 -17.93
N GLU A 607 27.42 21.81 -16.92
CA GLU A 607 28.06 21.15 -15.77
C GLU A 607 27.07 20.25 -14.99
N GLU A 608 25.83 20.74 -14.79
CA GLU A 608 24.76 19.95 -14.15
C GLU A 608 24.28 18.80 -15.07
N LEU A 609 24.17 19.02 -16.37
CA LEU A 609 23.84 17.94 -17.33
C LEU A 609 24.93 16.85 -17.35
N ASP A 610 26.20 17.21 -17.27
CA ASP A 610 27.32 16.26 -17.18
C ASP A 610 27.30 15.51 -15.83
N GLU A 611 26.88 16.16 -14.74
CA GLU A 611 26.67 15.49 -13.45
C GLU A 611 25.48 14.53 -13.51
N ILE A 612 24.34 14.93 -14.08
CA ILE A 612 23.16 14.07 -14.30
C ILE A 612 23.54 12.82 -15.07
N ARG A 613 24.34 12.94 -16.14
CA ARG A 613 24.78 11.78 -16.93
C ARG A 613 25.55 10.77 -16.06
N ARG A 614 26.49 11.24 -15.23
CA ARG A 614 27.25 10.37 -14.30
C ARG A 614 26.36 9.72 -13.26
N LEU A 615 25.40 10.47 -12.72
CA LEU A 615 24.43 9.95 -11.77
C LEU A 615 23.54 8.88 -12.40
N ASN A 616 23.08 9.07 -13.63
CA ASN A 616 22.27 8.09 -14.37
C ASN A 616 23.03 6.79 -14.63
N GLU A 617 24.31 6.86 -14.98
CA GLU A 617 25.17 5.67 -15.11
C GLU A 617 25.30 4.92 -13.78
N LYS A 618 25.55 5.66 -12.67
CA LYS A 618 25.61 5.09 -11.31
C LYS A 618 24.28 4.42 -10.93
N VAL A 619 23.14 5.10 -11.13
CA VAL A 619 21.82 4.56 -10.80
C VAL A 619 21.55 3.27 -11.59
N LYS A 620 21.79 3.27 -12.91
CA LYS A 620 21.57 2.07 -13.73
C LYS A 620 22.41 0.87 -13.28
N ALA A 621 23.65 1.10 -12.87
CA ALA A 621 24.52 0.06 -12.36
C ALA A 621 24.04 -0.50 -11.00
N LEU A 622 23.55 0.36 -10.12
CA LEU A 622 23.14 -0.01 -8.75
C LEU A 622 21.66 -0.39 -8.63
N GLN A 623 20.84 -0.17 -9.65
CA GLN A 623 19.38 -0.30 -9.56
C GLN A 623 18.90 -1.67 -9.05
N PRO A 624 19.47 -2.82 -9.46
CA PRO A 624 19.05 -4.11 -8.90
C PRO A 624 19.21 -4.17 -7.38
N LEU A 625 20.32 -3.64 -6.84
CA LEU A 625 20.58 -3.58 -5.41
C LEU A 625 19.65 -2.56 -4.72
N LEU A 626 19.49 -1.37 -5.29
CA LEU A 626 18.67 -0.31 -4.70
C LEU A 626 17.20 -0.69 -4.61
N LEU A 627 16.63 -1.33 -5.63
CA LEU A 627 15.21 -1.65 -5.72
C LEU A 627 14.83 -2.99 -5.09
N TYR A 628 15.72 -3.96 -5.12
CA TYR A 628 15.42 -5.36 -4.77
C TYR A 628 16.31 -5.94 -3.69
N GLY A 629 17.31 -5.20 -3.19
CA GLY A 629 18.09 -5.57 -2.01
C GLY A 629 17.25 -5.47 -0.72
N GLU A 630 17.74 -6.13 0.32
CA GLU A 630 17.16 -6.03 1.67
C GLU A 630 17.30 -4.60 2.19
N PHE A 631 16.18 -3.94 2.48
CA PHE A 631 16.16 -2.54 2.89
C PHE A 631 16.17 -2.40 4.41
N TYR A 632 17.00 -1.51 4.92
CA TYR A 632 17.11 -1.18 6.35
C TYR A 632 17.02 0.32 6.57
N ARG A 633 16.16 0.74 7.50
CA ARG A 633 16.17 2.07 8.06
C ARG A 633 17.22 2.11 9.18
N LEU A 634 18.11 3.09 9.16
CA LEU A 634 19.23 3.20 10.10
C LEU A 634 19.11 4.41 11.03
N CYS A 635 18.56 5.51 10.53
CA CYS A 635 18.40 6.74 11.30
C CYS A 635 17.08 7.42 10.91
N SER A 636 16.21 7.62 11.90
CA SER A 636 14.87 8.14 11.70
C SER A 636 14.85 9.66 11.50
N PRO A 637 14.27 10.18 10.41
CA PRO A 637 14.08 11.63 10.21
C PRO A 637 13.00 12.21 11.13
N PHE A 638 12.30 11.37 11.91
CA PHE A 638 11.29 11.79 12.90
C PHE A 638 11.92 12.07 14.27
N GLU A 639 13.14 11.60 14.51
CA GLU A 639 13.87 11.78 15.78
C GLU A 639 14.92 12.90 15.73
N GLY A 640 15.04 13.59 14.59
CA GLY A 640 15.99 14.68 14.43
C GLY A 640 16.11 15.17 12.99
N SER A 641 17.25 15.82 12.69
CA SER A 641 17.53 16.40 11.36
C SER A 641 18.35 15.49 10.44
N LYS A 642 18.49 14.21 10.79
CA LYS A 642 19.27 13.24 10.05
C LYS A 642 18.38 12.11 9.57
N THR A 643 18.70 11.54 8.41
CA THR A 643 18.10 10.28 7.97
C THR A 643 19.19 9.39 7.38
N ALA A 644 19.06 8.08 7.58
CA ALA A 644 19.94 7.12 6.94
C ALA A 644 19.18 5.82 6.65
N PHE A 645 19.49 5.24 5.51
CA PHE A 645 18.95 3.96 5.07
C PHE A 645 20.00 3.23 4.22
N MET A 646 19.82 1.92 4.07
CA MET A 646 20.68 1.12 3.24
C MET A 646 19.94 -0.01 2.54
N SER A 647 20.45 -0.42 1.40
CA SER A 647 20.07 -1.64 0.70
C SER A 647 21.26 -2.61 0.69
N VAL A 648 21.01 -3.89 0.95
CA VAL A 648 22.00 -4.96 1.00
C VAL A 648 21.61 -6.05 0.02
N SER A 649 22.55 -6.56 -0.78
CA SER A 649 22.30 -7.70 -1.69
C SER A 649 21.92 -8.97 -0.91
N GLU A 650 21.13 -9.85 -1.51
CA GLU A 650 20.67 -11.10 -0.89
C GLU A 650 21.85 -11.99 -0.44
N ASP A 651 22.95 -12.01 -1.21
CA ASP A 651 24.19 -12.74 -0.89
C ASP A 651 25.10 -12.01 0.11
N ARG A 652 24.67 -10.82 0.58
CA ARG A 652 25.40 -9.95 1.52
C ARG A 652 26.80 -9.57 1.03
N ARG A 653 27.00 -9.47 -0.29
CA ARG A 653 28.29 -9.09 -0.87
C ARG A 653 28.37 -7.61 -1.26
N GLU A 654 27.24 -6.94 -1.36
CA GLU A 654 27.15 -5.55 -1.80
C GLU A 654 26.14 -4.78 -0.99
N ALA A 655 26.44 -3.52 -0.65
CA ALA A 655 25.55 -2.63 0.04
C ALA A 655 25.72 -1.18 -0.39
N VAL A 656 24.61 -0.44 -0.45
CA VAL A 656 24.62 1.03 -0.61
C VAL A 656 24.02 1.64 0.63
N VAL A 657 24.77 2.55 1.27
CA VAL A 657 24.37 3.31 2.45
C VAL A 657 24.15 4.76 2.05
N THR A 658 22.98 5.31 2.33
CA THR A 658 22.67 6.73 2.10
C THR A 658 22.41 7.41 3.43
N HIS A 659 23.09 8.53 3.66
CA HIS A 659 22.88 9.40 4.80
C HIS A 659 22.61 10.83 4.33
N VAL A 660 21.63 11.50 4.92
CA VAL A 660 21.26 12.90 4.61
C VAL A 660 21.26 13.72 5.89
N TYR A 661 21.99 14.82 5.88
CA TYR A 661 21.90 15.84 6.91
C TYR A 661 20.83 16.88 6.56
N GLY A 662 20.14 17.39 7.58
CA GLY A 662 19.29 18.57 7.52
C GLY A 662 20.10 19.89 7.52
N PRO A 663 19.54 20.97 8.11
CA PRO A 663 20.26 22.24 8.24
C PRO A 663 21.60 22.07 8.96
N ALA A 664 22.60 22.83 8.53
CA ALA A 664 23.92 22.81 9.13
C ALA A 664 23.92 23.35 10.58
N GLU A 665 24.65 22.68 11.44
CA GLU A 665 24.82 23.07 12.84
C GLU A 665 26.33 23.28 13.16
N PRO A 666 26.69 24.27 13.97
CA PRO A 666 28.09 24.47 14.37
C PRO A 666 28.55 23.33 15.30
N ASN A 667 29.83 22.99 15.22
CA ASN A 667 30.46 21.97 16.06
C ASN A 667 29.81 20.58 16.04
N ARG A 668 29.12 20.23 14.93
CA ARG A 668 28.53 18.91 14.74
C ARG A 668 29.62 17.83 14.84
N GLN A 669 29.37 16.83 15.66
CA GLN A 669 30.24 15.66 15.77
C GLN A 669 30.04 14.73 14.56
N PRO A 670 31.09 14.00 14.12
CA PRO A 670 30.90 12.89 13.20
C PRO A 670 29.87 11.89 13.76
N LEU A 671 29.05 11.32 12.86
CA LEU A 671 28.11 10.28 13.23
C LEU A 671 28.78 8.92 13.04
N LEU A 672 28.73 8.07 14.07
CA LEU A 672 28.97 6.65 13.94
C LEU A 672 27.61 5.99 13.65
N LEU A 673 27.50 5.36 12.50
CA LEU A 673 26.25 4.77 12.01
C LEU A 673 26.40 3.25 11.95
N PRO A 674 25.90 2.48 12.93
CA PRO A 674 25.89 1.03 12.85
C PRO A 674 25.05 0.55 11.66
N LEU A 675 25.66 -0.27 10.80
CA LEU A 675 25.01 -0.85 9.63
C LEU A 675 24.24 -2.12 9.99
N ARG A 676 23.46 -2.63 9.04
CA ARG A 676 22.64 -3.83 9.23
C ARG A 676 22.74 -4.77 8.02
N GLY A 677 22.47 -6.04 8.26
CA GLY A 677 22.30 -7.04 7.20
C GLY A 677 23.60 -7.49 6.50
N LEU A 678 24.75 -6.98 6.89
CA LEU A 678 26.04 -7.42 6.37
C LEU A 678 26.42 -8.81 6.91
N ASP A 679 27.43 -9.42 6.35
CA ASP A 679 28.03 -10.65 6.85
C ASP A 679 29.21 -10.31 7.77
N ALA A 680 29.14 -10.72 9.04
CA ALA A 680 30.13 -10.43 10.05
C ALA A 680 31.53 -11.02 9.74
N GLU A 681 31.59 -12.09 8.95
CA GLU A 681 32.83 -12.78 8.59
C GLU A 681 33.53 -12.21 7.35
N LYS A 682 32.89 -11.23 6.66
CA LYS A 682 33.43 -10.61 5.43
C LYS A 682 34.07 -9.26 5.73
N GLU A 683 35.05 -8.91 4.89
CA GLU A 683 35.55 -7.55 4.76
C GLU A 683 34.84 -6.83 3.60
N TYR A 684 34.58 -5.54 3.76
CA TYR A 684 33.91 -4.70 2.76
C TYR A 684 34.78 -3.50 2.39
N ARG A 685 34.98 -3.31 1.10
CA ARG A 685 35.67 -2.14 0.55
C ARG A 685 34.67 -1.09 0.12
N ASP A 686 34.81 0.13 0.60
CA ASP A 686 34.14 1.29 0.02
C ASP A 686 34.74 1.62 -1.34
N VAL A 687 33.95 1.59 -2.38
CA VAL A 687 34.37 1.75 -3.77
C VAL A 687 34.98 3.13 -4.03
N GLU A 688 34.46 4.18 -3.38
CA GLU A 688 34.92 5.56 -3.61
C GLU A 688 36.23 5.85 -2.90
N SER A 689 36.35 5.49 -1.61
CA SER A 689 37.54 5.79 -0.81
C SER A 689 38.62 4.71 -0.86
N GLY A 690 38.25 3.49 -1.28
CA GLY A 690 39.13 2.31 -1.28
C GLY A 690 39.38 1.74 0.15
N ARG A 691 38.79 2.31 1.21
CA ARG A 691 38.95 1.81 2.58
C ARG A 691 38.25 0.46 2.76
N VAL A 692 38.87 -0.38 3.58
CA VAL A 692 38.33 -1.71 3.91
C VAL A 692 37.94 -1.72 5.39
N TYR A 693 36.80 -2.34 5.68
CA TYR A 693 36.20 -2.47 6.99
C TYR A 693 35.73 -3.91 7.24
N GLY A 694 35.80 -4.40 8.46
CA GLY A 694 35.14 -5.65 8.85
C GLY A 694 33.61 -5.51 8.85
N GLY A 695 32.89 -6.55 8.42
CA GLY A 695 31.44 -6.55 8.51
C GLY A 695 30.93 -6.47 9.95
N ASP A 696 31.59 -7.15 10.87
CA ASP A 696 31.34 -7.05 12.32
C ASP A 696 31.64 -5.65 12.86
N GLU A 697 32.73 -5.00 12.40
CA GLU A 697 33.08 -3.62 12.74
C GLU A 697 31.96 -2.67 12.29
N LEU A 698 31.55 -2.75 11.03
CA LEU A 698 30.47 -1.91 10.48
C LEU A 698 29.14 -2.07 11.19
N MET A 699 28.78 -3.30 11.60
CA MET A 699 27.52 -3.56 12.28
C MET A 699 27.55 -3.25 13.77
N THR A 700 28.72 -3.32 14.44
CA THR A 700 28.85 -3.13 15.90
C THR A 700 29.33 -1.74 16.25
N HIS A 701 30.47 -1.31 15.67
CA HIS A 701 31.04 0.02 15.92
C HIS A 701 30.38 1.08 15.03
N GLY A 702 30.17 0.75 13.77
CA GLY A 702 29.49 1.61 12.79
C GLY A 702 30.42 2.31 11.81
N LEU A 703 29.82 2.73 10.70
CA LEU A 703 30.46 3.51 9.66
C LEU A 703 30.57 4.98 10.11
N THR A 704 31.75 5.56 10.01
CA THR A 704 31.95 6.97 10.29
C THR A 704 31.40 7.83 9.15
N ILE A 705 30.35 8.59 9.41
CA ILE A 705 29.80 9.56 8.46
C ILE A 705 30.58 10.87 8.63
N PRO A 706 31.28 11.34 7.58
CA PRO A 706 32.10 12.56 7.68
C PRO A 706 31.22 13.80 7.90
N ARG A 707 31.83 14.82 8.48
CA ARG A 707 31.17 16.11 8.61
C ARG A 707 30.95 16.74 7.25
N ALA A 708 29.71 17.03 6.91
CA ALA A 708 29.38 17.79 5.71
C ALA A 708 29.35 19.30 6.00
N TRP A 709 29.71 20.10 5.03
CA TRP A 709 29.59 21.55 5.02
C TRP A 709 28.39 21.99 4.20
N GLY A 710 27.58 22.86 4.76
CA GLY A 710 26.36 23.36 4.14
C GLY A 710 25.10 22.62 4.60
N ASP A 711 23.96 23.13 4.17
CA ASP A 711 22.64 22.59 4.47
C ASP A 711 22.29 21.45 3.53
N TYR A 712 21.51 20.48 4.04
CA TYR A 712 20.89 19.42 3.24
C TYR A 712 21.88 18.59 2.41
N MET A 713 22.99 18.18 3.04
CA MET A 713 24.05 17.42 2.38
C MET A 713 23.82 15.92 2.52
N ALA A 714 23.93 15.20 1.42
CA ALA A 714 23.94 13.73 1.40
C ALA A 714 25.37 13.17 1.33
N THR A 715 25.53 11.99 1.90
CA THR A 715 26.74 11.15 1.74
C THR A 715 26.28 9.74 1.41
N GLN A 716 26.89 9.13 0.40
CA GLN A 716 26.64 7.73 0.03
C GLN A 716 27.93 6.93 0.12
N PHE A 717 27.80 5.66 0.50
CA PHE A 717 28.87 4.69 0.48
C PHE A 717 28.40 3.49 -0.33
N HIS A 718 29.28 2.99 -1.18
CA HIS A 718 29.08 1.76 -1.92
C HIS A 718 30.09 0.73 -1.43
N LEU A 719 29.62 -0.24 -0.67
CA LEU A 719 30.41 -1.27 -0.01
C LEU A 719 30.36 -2.57 -0.80
N VAL A 720 31.50 -3.14 -1.13
CA VAL A 720 31.62 -4.41 -1.86
C VAL A 720 32.55 -5.35 -1.07
N ALA A 721 32.08 -6.59 -0.86
CA ALA A 721 32.85 -7.60 -0.15
C ALA A 721 34.18 -7.89 -0.86
N VAL A 722 35.25 -7.97 -0.08
CA VAL A 722 36.58 -8.38 -0.55
C VAL A 722 36.67 -9.90 -0.43
N ASP A 723 37.11 -10.58 -1.50
CA ASP A 723 37.31 -12.04 -1.50
C ASP A 723 38.58 -12.44 -0.74
#